data_9b3c6c87e3623937142cf9ee9b7edd80
#
_entry.id   9b3c6c87e3623937142cf9ee9b7edd80
#
_cell.length_a   1.000
_cell.length_b   1.000
_cell.length_c   1.000
_cell.angle_alpha   90.00
_cell.angle_beta   90.00
_cell.angle_gamma   90.00
#
_symmetry.space_group_name_H-M   'P 1'
#
loop_
_entity.id
_entity.type
_entity.pdbx_description
1 polymer ?
#
loop_
_entity_poly.entity_id
_entity_poly.type
_entity_poly.pdbx_seq_one_letter_code
_entity_poly.pdbx_strand_id
1 'polypeptide(L)'
;MSDATQSSPPGPFGLLDPPADFRARARVRSHADYAVLHRESLADPETFWRRELAELLPEWQSLRTGELPGVQWFQGATLNVCDRCVDRHLDGPTRDRPAIVWEGEPPGADGAPETRTLTYAQLHTEVVRLAGALAAVGVGVGDRVIIYMGMVPEAVIAMLACARLGAVHSVVFGGFAADALHSRIVDCQARVIITQDGAWRRGSVVAMKPVVDAAVKVAACVEKVIVLRRVAEALPVTMVPGRDLWWDEALANAHTLPTTPIQVDPEHPLFILYTSGSTGKPKGVLHSSAGYLAGAYLTTRYVFDLRPEDLLWCTADIGWVTGHSYIVYGPLANGATILIYEGAPNAPDPGRFWQIIERHRVTILYTAPTAIRAFMRWGDEWPRARDLSSLRLLGSVGEPIGPEAWGWYHQTIGGGRCPVVDTWWQTETGAIMLTTLPGAVAAKPGSTGLPFFGVDPAVVRPDGSPCEPEENGLLVLRTAWPSMLRTIWGDDERFRQAYFATIPGVYFAGDSARIDAHGYSTVLGRVDDVLNVAGHRIGTAEIEAAIGSHPAVAESAAVGRPDDLKGQALVVFVTLRMGHEATPALKDEIRERVSLEIGKFARPDEIRFTDALPKTRSGKIMRRFLKDIAAGKATTGDTSTLEDHGVLTRLQASDE
;
A
#
# COMPACT_ATOMS: atom_id res chain seq x y z
N MET A 1 -48.97 4.88 -0.18
CA MET A 1 -48.26 6.04 0.38
C MET A 1 -46.79 5.67 0.23
N SER A 2 -46.15 6.30 -0.72
CA SER A 2 -44.78 5.97 -1.16
C SER A 2 -43.79 6.61 -0.19
N ASP A 3 -43.09 5.77 0.57
CA ASP A 3 -41.88 6.19 1.26
C ASP A 3 -40.76 6.39 0.19
N ALA A 4 -40.44 7.63 -0.03
CA ALA A 4 -39.30 8.03 -0.83
C ALA A 4 -38.03 7.70 -0.02
N THR A 5 -37.30 6.67 -0.45
CA THR A 5 -35.93 6.41 -0.03
C THR A 5 -35.10 7.67 -0.29
N GLN A 6 -34.75 8.38 0.77
CA GLN A 6 -33.78 9.48 0.69
C GLN A 6 -32.41 8.87 0.34
N SER A 7 -32.08 8.86 -0.95
CA SER A 7 -30.70 8.69 -1.40
C SER A 7 -29.86 9.82 -0.79
N SER A 8 -28.76 9.49 -0.15
CA SER A 8 -27.80 10.49 0.31
C SER A 8 -27.52 11.49 -0.82
N PRO A 9 -27.49 12.79 -0.54
CA PRO A 9 -27.20 13.76 -1.61
C PRO A 9 -25.86 13.41 -2.25
N PRO A 10 -25.72 13.53 -3.58
CA PRO A 10 -24.43 13.34 -4.22
C PRO A 10 -23.41 14.26 -3.53
N GLY A 11 -22.22 13.73 -3.26
CA GLY A 11 -21.10 14.53 -2.73
C GLY A 11 -20.90 15.78 -3.61
N PRO A 12 -20.14 16.78 -3.15
CA PRO A 12 -20.05 18.11 -3.80
C PRO A 12 -19.69 18.07 -5.28
N PHE A 13 -19.26 16.91 -5.82
CA PHE A 13 -18.87 16.73 -7.23
C PHE A 13 -19.81 15.80 -8.04
N GLY A 14 -20.82 15.14 -7.42
CA GLY A 14 -21.66 14.17 -8.12
C GLY A 14 -20.90 12.95 -8.68
N LEU A 15 -21.48 12.25 -9.66
CA LEU A 15 -20.76 11.21 -10.43
C LEU A 15 -19.97 11.88 -11.55
N LEU A 16 -18.70 11.51 -11.70
CA LEU A 16 -17.79 12.05 -12.72
C LEU A 16 -17.51 10.97 -13.76
N ASP A 17 -18.04 11.16 -14.96
CA ASP A 17 -17.77 10.28 -16.09
C ASP A 17 -16.28 10.29 -16.48
N PRO A 18 -15.73 9.16 -16.94
CA PRO A 18 -14.40 9.15 -17.51
C PRO A 18 -14.26 10.16 -18.67
N PRO A 19 -13.14 10.92 -18.74
CA PRO A 19 -12.91 11.83 -19.85
C PRO A 19 -13.02 11.13 -21.21
N ALA A 20 -13.67 11.74 -22.19
CA ALA A 20 -13.97 11.12 -23.48
C ALA A 20 -12.71 10.60 -24.20
N ASP A 21 -11.64 11.41 -24.19
CA ASP A 21 -10.36 11.05 -24.81
C ASP A 21 -9.69 9.86 -24.11
N PHE A 22 -9.81 9.76 -22.78
CA PHE A 22 -9.32 8.61 -22.03
C PHE A 22 -10.14 7.37 -22.36
N ARG A 23 -11.48 7.48 -22.29
CA ARG A 23 -12.43 6.39 -22.60
C ARG A 23 -12.18 5.81 -23.99
N ALA A 24 -11.97 6.64 -24.99
CA ALA A 24 -11.75 6.22 -26.38
C ALA A 24 -10.55 5.26 -26.55
N ARG A 25 -9.56 5.37 -25.66
CA ARG A 25 -8.33 4.57 -25.70
C ARG A 25 -8.26 3.51 -24.60
N ALA A 26 -9.16 3.52 -23.62
CA ALA A 26 -9.14 2.61 -22.49
C ALA A 26 -9.35 1.15 -22.92
N ARG A 27 -8.81 0.22 -22.14
CA ARG A 27 -9.02 -1.24 -22.32
C ARG A 27 -10.48 -1.63 -22.13
N VAL A 28 -11.12 -1.05 -21.12
CA VAL A 28 -12.56 -1.19 -20.86
C VAL A 28 -13.20 0.18 -21.03
N ARG A 29 -14.16 0.30 -21.96
CA ARG A 29 -14.64 1.60 -22.44
C ARG A 29 -16.03 1.96 -21.97
N SER A 30 -16.76 1.01 -21.39
CA SER A 30 -18.11 1.23 -20.92
C SER A 30 -18.42 0.42 -19.68
N HIS A 31 -19.42 0.86 -18.92
CA HIS A 31 -19.94 0.11 -17.78
C HIS A 31 -20.51 -1.26 -18.24
N ALA A 32 -21.06 -1.33 -19.47
CA ALA A 32 -21.54 -2.60 -20.03
C ALA A 32 -20.40 -3.59 -20.25
N ASP A 33 -19.26 -3.16 -20.79
CA ASP A 33 -18.07 -3.99 -20.98
C ASP A 33 -17.54 -4.49 -19.62
N TYR A 34 -17.45 -3.57 -18.63
CA TYR A 34 -17.08 -3.94 -17.27
C TYR A 34 -18.02 -5.01 -16.70
N ALA A 35 -19.34 -4.81 -16.82
CA ALA A 35 -20.33 -5.73 -16.27
C ALA A 35 -20.27 -7.13 -16.93
N VAL A 36 -19.93 -7.20 -18.22
CA VAL A 36 -19.70 -8.48 -18.93
C VAL A 36 -18.46 -9.17 -18.36
N LEU A 37 -17.33 -8.49 -18.29
CA LEU A 37 -16.07 -9.06 -17.78
C LEU A 37 -16.18 -9.48 -16.30
N HIS A 38 -16.80 -8.66 -15.46
CA HIS A 38 -17.00 -9.01 -14.05
C HIS A 38 -17.90 -10.23 -13.90
N ARG A 39 -19.01 -10.30 -14.64
CA ARG A 39 -19.92 -11.47 -14.61
C ARG A 39 -19.22 -12.74 -15.09
N GLU A 40 -18.50 -12.66 -16.21
CA GLU A 40 -17.71 -13.79 -16.74
C GLU A 40 -16.70 -14.29 -15.71
N SER A 41 -15.96 -13.38 -15.07
CA SER A 41 -14.94 -13.74 -14.09
C SER A 41 -15.48 -14.50 -12.86
N LEU A 42 -16.77 -14.34 -12.55
CA LEU A 42 -17.44 -15.06 -11.47
C LEU A 42 -18.18 -16.33 -11.96
N ALA A 43 -18.82 -16.27 -13.12
CA ALA A 43 -19.66 -17.37 -13.65
C ALA A 43 -18.83 -18.45 -14.34
N ASP A 44 -17.78 -18.09 -15.06
CA ASP A 44 -16.83 -19.00 -15.73
C ASP A 44 -15.38 -18.55 -15.49
N PRO A 45 -14.89 -18.67 -14.25
CA PRO A 45 -13.55 -18.20 -13.91
C PRO A 45 -12.45 -18.96 -14.68
N GLU A 46 -12.63 -20.23 -15.03
CA GLU A 46 -11.65 -21.00 -15.80
C GLU A 46 -11.36 -20.34 -17.15
N THR A 47 -12.39 -20.05 -17.94
CA THR A 47 -12.26 -19.40 -19.25
C THR A 47 -11.70 -17.99 -19.11
N PHE A 48 -12.20 -17.22 -18.13
CA PHE A 48 -11.72 -15.85 -17.86
C PHE A 48 -10.22 -15.84 -17.57
N TRP A 49 -9.76 -16.60 -16.58
CA TRP A 49 -8.35 -16.58 -16.17
C TRP A 49 -7.41 -17.14 -17.24
N ARG A 50 -7.84 -18.18 -18.01
CA ARG A 50 -7.03 -18.67 -19.15
C ARG A 50 -6.77 -17.60 -20.18
N ARG A 51 -7.79 -16.83 -20.54
CA ARG A 51 -7.65 -15.72 -21.47
C ARG A 51 -6.76 -14.62 -20.93
N GLU A 52 -7.02 -14.17 -19.71
CA GLU A 52 -6.33 -13.01 -19.13
C GLU A 52 -4.86 -13.27 -18.76
N LEU A 53 -4.53 -14.52 -18.44
CA LEU A 53 -3.17 -14.92 -18.05
C LEU A 53 -2.41 -15.68 -19.14
N ALA A 54 -2.92 -15.75 -20.36
CA ALA A 54 -2.31 -16.52 -21.46
C ALA A 54 -0.83 -16.18 -21.70
N GLU A 55 -0.45 -14.91 -21.53
CA GLU A 55 0.94 -14.47 -21.66
C GLU A 55 1.78 -14.68 -20.38
N LEU A 56 1.14 -14.67 -19.21
CA LEU A 56 1.84 -14.73 -17.93
C LEU A 56 2.02 -16.16 -17.44
N LEU A 57 0.97 -16.97 -17.54
CA LEU A 57 0.89 -18.33 -17.04
C LEU A 57 0.09 -19.20 -18.03
N PRO A 58 0.73 -19.65 -19.13
CA PRO A 58 0.00 -20.21 -20.26
C PRO A 58 -0.63 -21.59 -19.98
N GLU A 59 -0.08 -22.37 -19.05
CA GLU A 59 -0.48 -23.76 -18.83
C GLU A 59 -0.77 -24.06 -17.36
N TRP A 60 -1.93 -24.65 -17.10
CA TRP A 60 -2.30 -25.33 -15.85
C TRP A 60 -3.36 -26.39 -16.13
N GLN A 61 -3.48 -27.36 -15.24
CA GLN A 61 -4.45 -28.46 -15.36
C GLN A 61 -5.83 -28.06 -14.81
N SER A 62 -5.86 -27.38 -13.66
CA SER A 62 -7.08 -26.89 -13.02
C SER A 62 -6.85 -25.49 -12.46
N LEU A 63 -7.82 -24.59 -12.64
CA LEU A 63 -7.74 -23.23 -12.12
C LEU A 63 -7.58 -23.20 -10.61
N ARG A 64 -8.40 -23.99 -9.91
CA ARG A 64 -8.38 -24.05 -8.45
C ARG A 64 -8.87 -25.39 -7.90
N THR A 65 -8.42 -25.71 -6.69
CA THR A 65 -8.89 -26.86 -5.90
C THR A 65 -9.12 -26.44 -4.46
N GLY A 66 -9.96 -27.19 -3.73
CA GLY A 66 -10.30 -26.88 -2.34
C GLY A 66 -11.32 -25.75 -2.20
N GLU A 67 -11.62 -25.41 -0.94
CA GLU A 67 -12.56 -24.38 -0.54
C GLU A 67 -11.91 -23.42 0.46
N LEU A 68 -12.51 -22.22 0.67
CA LEU A 68 -12.04 -21.27 1.68
C LEU A 68 -11.95 -21.95 3.06
N PRO A 69 -10.86 -21.75 3.81
CA PRO A 69 -9.72 -20.88 3.50
C PRO A 69 -8.57 -21.55 2.72
N GLY A 70 -8.67 -22.82 2.39
CA GLY A 70 -7.59 -23.68 1.86
C GLY A 70 -7.55 -23.79 0.34
N VAL A 71 -8.00 -22.79 -0.40
CA VAL A 71 -8.01 -22.81 -1.87
C VAL A 71 -6.59 -22.73 -2.43
N GLN A 72 -6.28 -23.63 -3.35
CA GLN A 72 -5.04 -23.62 -4.13
C GLN A 72 -5.34 -23.27 -5.59
N TRP A 73 -4.45 -22.55 -6.24
CA TRP A 73 -4.64 -22.00 -7.57
C TRP A 73 -3.64 -22.53 -8.60
N PHE A 74 -4.08 -22.59 -9.86
CA PHE A 74 -3.28 -22.93 -11.05
C PHE A 74 -2.55 -24.29 -10.93
N GLN A 75 -3.29 -25.31 -10.49
CA GLN A 75 -2.75 -26.64 -10.26
C GLN A 75 -2.09 -27.22 -11.52
N GLY A 76 -0.89 -27.79 -11.35
CA GLY A 76 -0.09 -28.36 -12.44
C GLY A 76 0.72 -27.34 -13.24
N ALA A 77 0.63 -26.05 -12.94
CA ALA A 77 1.54 -25.06 -13.49
C ALA A 77 2.90 -25.11 -12.82
N THR A 78 3.91 -24.58 -13.49
CA THR A 78 5.20 -24.23 -12.92
C THR A 78 5.59 -22.83 -13.40
N LEU A 79 6.23 -22.05 -12.55
CA LEU A 79 6.70 -20.72 -12.91
C LEU A 79 7.90 -20.30 -12.10
N ASN A 80 8.56 -19.25 -12.56
CA ASN A 80 9.42 -18.42 -11.73
C ASN A 80 8.96 -16.96 -11.82
N VAL A 81 8.73 -16.30 -10.68
CA VAL A 81 8.20 -14.93 -10.65
C VAL A 81 9.21 -13.94 -11.27
N CYS A 82 10.51 -14.12 -11.06
CA CYS A 82 11.53 -13.29 -11.70
C CYS A 82 11.49 -13.45 -13.22
N ASP A 83 11.40 -14.69 -13.74
CA ASP A 83 11.25 -14.96 -15.16
C ASP A 83 10.06 -14.18 -15.75
N ARG A 84 8.93 -14.20 -15.08
CA ARG A 84 7.71 -13.50 -15.52
C ARG A 84 7.81 -11.98 -15.46
N CYS A 85 8.65 -11.45 -14.59
CA CYS A 85 8.86 -9.99 -14.45
C CYS A 85 10.01 -9.46 -15.31
N VAL A 86 10.98 -10.28 -15.67
CA VAL A 86 12.24 -9.82 -16.30
C VAL A 86 12.59 -10.60 -17.55
N ASP A 87 12.86 -11.90 -17.42
CA ASP A 87 13.45 -12.73 -18.50
C ASP A 87 12.57 -12.78 -19.74
N ARG A 88 11.26 -12.95 -19.59
CA ARG A 88 10.31 -12.99 -20.70
C ARG A 88 10.29 -11.75 -21.59
N HIS A 89 10.83 -10.63 -21.09
CA HIS A 89 10.90 -9.37 -21.81
C HIS A 89 12.17 -9.21 -22.65
N LEU A 90 13.12 -10.16 -22.54
CA LEU A 90 14.42 -10.05 -23.20
C LEU A 90 14.38 -10.38 -24.69
N ASP A 91 13.40 -11.18 -25.13
CA ASP A 91 13.27 -11.63 -26.52
C ASP A 91 12.47 -10.65 -27.41
N GLY A 92 12.08 -9.49 -26.87
CA GLY A 92 11.22 -8.55 -27.57
C GLY A 92 11.66 -7.08 -27.46
N PRO A 93 10.84 -6.15 -27.94
CA PRO A 93 11.15 -4.70 -27.94
C PRO A 93 11.25 -4.11 -26.53
N THR A 94 10.77 -4.82 -25.52
CA THR A 94 10.83 -4.40 -24.11
C THR A 94 12.25 -4.53 -23.54
N ARG A 95 13.12 -5.36 -24.11
CA ARG A 95 14.48 -5.62 -23.65
C ARG A 95 15.27 -4.34 -23.33
N ASP A 96 15.26 -3.39 -24.27
CA ASP A 96 16.07 -2.17 -24.18
C ASP A 96 15.26 -0.97 -23.66
N ARG A 97 14.00 -1.20 -23.27
CA ARG A 97 13.18 -0.19 -22.59
C ARG A 97 13.59 -0.04 -21.13
N PRO A 98 13.49 1.17 -20.57
CA PRO A 98 13.64 1.36 -19.13
C PRO A 98 12.69 0.43 -18.36
N ALA A 99 13.23 -0.34 -17.42
CA ALA A 99 12.49 -1.07 -16.42
C ALA A 99 12.35 -0.21 -15.16
N ILE A 100 13.47 0.40 -14.73
CA ILE A 100 13.55 1.25 -13.54
C ILE A 100 14.15 2.60 -13.92
N VAL A 101 13.44 3.67 -13.54
CA VAL A 101 13.99 5.03 -13.43
C VAL A 101 14.06 5.34 -11.95
N TRP A 102 15.22 5.73 -11.45
CA TRP A 102 15.43 6.05 -10.05
C TRP A 102 15.98 7.45 -9.89
N GLU A 103 15.50 8.14 -8.86
CA GLU A 103 16.01 9.43 -8.43
C GLU A 103 16.28 9.42 -6.92
N GLY A 104 17.46 9.86 -6.50
CA GLY A 104 17.86 10.03 -5.11
C GLY A 104 17.60 11.44 -4.58
N GLU A 105 17.66 11.61 -3.25
CA GLU A 105 17.78 12.94 -2.69
C GLU A 105 19.14 13.53 -3.06
N PRO A 106 19.19 14.80 -3.48
CA PRO A 106 20.46 15.43 -3.79
C PRO A 106 21.33 15.55 -2.52
N PRO A 107 22.54 14.96 -2.49
CA PRO A 107 23.40 15.03 -1.34
C PRO A 107 24.16 16.36 -1.24
N GLY A 108 24.16 17.17 -2.28
CA GLY A 108 25.05 18.30 -2.42
C GLY A 108 24.38 19.68 -2.46
N ALA A 109 25.22 20.70 -2.37
CA ALA A 109 24.81 22.11 -2.39
C ALA A 109 24.34 22.60 -3.77
N ASP A 110 24.65 21.85 -4.83
CA ASP A 110 24.24 22.16 -6.21
C ASP A 110 22.78 21.77 -6.52
N GLY A 111 22.15 21.02 -5.62
CA GLY A 111 20.75 20.59 -5.75
C GLY A 111 20.47 19.63 -6.91
N ALA A 112 21.50 19.14 -7.61
CA ALA A 112 21.32 18.19 -8.70
C ALA A 112 21.01 16.79 -8.13
N PRO A 113 19.86 16.19 -8.47
CA PRO A 113 19.54 14.86 -8.01
C PRO A 113 20.38 13.81 -8.72
N GLU A 114 20.79 12.80 -7.96
CA GLU A 114 21.35 11.59 -8.55
C GLU A 114 20.23 10.82 -9.26
N THR A 115 20.46 10.43 -10.51
CA THR A 115 19.48 9.66 -11.31
C THR A 115 20.14 8.43 -11.93
N ARG A 116 19.40 7.32 -11.99
CA ARG A 116 19.82 6.09 -12.64
C ARG A 116 18.66 5.50 -13.44
N THR A 117 19.00 4.93 -14.61
CA THR A 117 18.03 4.19 -15.42
C THR A 117 18.58 2.82 -15.70
N LEU A 118 17.77 1.78 -15.46
CA LEU A 118 18.08 0.40 -15.81
C LEU A 118 17.09 -0.07 -16.87
N THR A 119 17.58 -0.56 -18.00
CA THR A 119 16.74 -1.28 -18.96
C THR A 119 16.41 -2.68 -18.44
N TYR A 120 15.44 -3.38 -19.07
CA TYR A 120 15.14 -4.77 -18.71
C TYR A 120 16.38 -5.68 -18.86
N ALA A 121 17.19 -5.48 -19.88
CA ALA A 121 18.44 -6.22 -20.07
C ALA A 121 19.47 -5.94 -18.96
N GLN A 122 19.58 -4.69 -18.51
CA GLN A 122 20.46 -4.33 -17.40
C GLN A 122 19.93 -4.86 -16.08
N LEU A 123 18.62 -4.73 -15.83
CA LEU A 123 17.97 -5.28 -14.64
C LEU A 123 18.18 -6.80 -14.57
N HIS A 124 17.99 -7.53 -15.67
CA HIS A 124 18.28 -8.97 -15.75
C HIS A 124 19.73 -9.27 -15.34
N THR A 125 20.70 -8.54 -15.90
CA THR A 125 22.11 -8.74 -15.59
C THR A 125 22.39 -8.60 -14.09
N GLU A 126 21.88 -7.53 -13.46
CA GLU A 126 22.10 -7.28 -12.03
C GLU A 126 21.38 -8.33 -11.15
N VAL A 127 20.17 -8.73 -11.53
CA VAL A 127 19.42 -9.79 -10.83
C VAL A 127 20.15 -11.12 -10.88
N VAL A 128 20.67 -11.53 -12.05
CA VAL A 128 21.43 -12.78 -12.21
C VAL A 128 22.73 -12.76 -11.39
N ARG A 129 23.43 -11.62 -11.36
CA ARG A 129 24.65 -11.46 -10.55
C ARG A 129 24.36 -11.59 -9.05
N LEU A 130 23.32 -10.90 -8.57
CA LEU A 130 22.97 -10.99 -7.15
C LEU A 130 22.44 -12.38 -6.79
N ALA A 131 21.65 -13.02 -7.66
CA ALA A 131 21.21 -14.40 -7.43
C ALA A 131 22.41 -15.36 -7.32
N GLY A 132 23.47 -15.17 -8.15
CA GLY A 132 24.73 -15.90 -8.02
C GLY A 132 25.44 -15.65 -6.69
N ALA A 133 25.46 -14.40 -6.21
CA ALA A 133 26.03 -14.05 -4.91
C ALA A 133 25.25 -14.70 -3.74
N LEU A 134 23.92 -14.69 -3.80
CA LEU A 134 23.07 -15.34 -2.81
C LEU A 134 23.28 -16.86 -2.81
N ALA A 135 23.35 -17.49 -3.98
CA ALA A 135 23.65 -18.92 -4.08
C ALA A 135 25.04 -19.26 -3.51
N ALA A 136 26.05 -18.40 -3.76
CA ALA A 136 27.41 -18.60 -3.22
C ALA A 136 27.46 -18.53 -1.69
N VAL A 137 26.55 -17.82 -1.04
CA VAL A 137 26.42 -17.80 0.43
C VAL A 137 25.39 -18.82 0.95
N GLY A 138 24.94 -19.76 0.09
CA GLY A 138 24.12 -20.91 0.47
C GLY A 138 22.62 -20.65 0.46
N VAL A 139 22.12 -19.59 -0.20
CA VAL A 139 20.67 -19.37 -0.37
C VAL A 139 20.14 -20.26 -1.47
N GLY A 140 19.09 -21.02 -1.18
CA GLY A 140 18.39 -21.90 -2.11
C GLY A 140 16.87 -21.81 -2.00
N VAL A 141 16.19 -22.78 -2.61
CA VAL A 141 14.72 -22.87 -2.62
C VAL A 141 14.16 -22.92 -1.19
N GLY A 142 13.22 -22.05 -0.87
CA GLY A 142 12.56 -22.00 0.42
C GLY A 142 13.34 -21.34 1.54
N ASP A 143 14.61 -20.94 1.33
CA ASP A 143 15.36 -20.17 2.32
C ASP A 143 14.78 -18.76 2.46
N ARG A 144 14.80 -18.20 3.69
CA ARG A 144 14.28 -16.86 3.96
C ARG A 144 15.42 -15.85 3.95
N VAL A 145 15.17 -14.75 3.22
CA VAL A 145 16.09 -13.62 3.10
C VAL A 145 15.38 -12.36 3.58
N ILE A 146 15.96 -11.66 4.55
CA ILE A 146 15.48 -10.32 4.93
C ILE A 146 16.09 -9.28 3.99
N ILE A 147 15.26 -8.36 3.52
CA ILE A 147 15.68 -7.17 2.76
C ILE A 147 15.33 -5.96 3.61
N TYR A 148 16.36 -5.28 4.15
CA TYR A 148 16.23 -4.08 4.96
C TYR A 148 17.01 -2.95 4.29
N MET A 149 16.35 -2.29 3.32
CA MET A 149 16.96 -1.30 2.43
C MET A 149 16.05 -0.09 2.25
N GLY A 150 16.61 1.03 1.81
CA GLY A 150 15.86 2.18 1.32
C GLY A 150 15.33 1.99 -0.10
N MET A 151 14.72 3.04 -0.64
CA MET A 151 14.12 3.04 -1.97
C MET A 151 15.18 3.19 -3.07
N VAL A 152 15.99 2.15 -3.26
CA VAL A 152 17.06 2.06 -4.26
C VAL A 152 16.79 0.91 -5.24
N PRO A 153 17.31 0.97 -6.49
CA PRO A 153 17.13 -0.12 -7.46
C PRO A 153 17.60 -1.48 -6.95
N GLU A 154 18.63 -1.51 -6.12
CA GLU A 154 19.19 -2.72 -5.53
C GLU A 154 18.20 -3.46 -4.64
N ALA A 155 17.23 -2.77 -4.03
CA ALA A 155 16.19 -3.42 -3.26
C ALA A 155 15.21 -4.20 -4.16
N VAL A 156 14.85 -3.67 -5.33
CA VAL A 156 14.07 -4.40 -6.35
C VAL A 156 14.87 -5.58 -6.91
N ILE A 157 16.17 -5.37 -7.19
CA ILE A 157 17.07 -6.44 -7.65
C ILE A 157 17.13 -7.57 -6.61
N ALA A 158 17.17 -7.23 -5.31
CA ALA A 158 17.21 -8.22 -4.23
C ALA A 158 15.92 -9.07 -4.16
N MET A 159 14.74 -8.45 -4.29
CA MET A 159 13.46 -9.16 -4.34
C MET A 159 13.41 -10.14 -5.52
N LEU A 160 13.81 -9.69 -6.71
CA LEU A 160 13.80 -10.50 -7.92
C LEU A 160 14.87 -11.61 -7.88
N ALA A 161 16.05 -11.35 -7.30
CA ALA A 161 17.10 -12.35 -7.13
C ALA A 161 16.67 -13.49 -6.18
N CYS A 162 15.98 -13.17 -5.09
CA CYS A 162 15.36 -14.17 -4.21
C CYS A 162 14.33 -15.01 -4.98
N ALA A 163 13.40 -14.36 -5.71
CA ALA A 163 12.40 -15.03 -6.52
C ALA A 163 13.04 -15.93 -7.59
N ARG A 164 14.16 -15.50 -8.22
CA ARG A 164 14.90 -16.29 -9.20
C ARG A 164 15.40 -17.62 -8.67
N LEU A 165 15.85 -17.62 -7.41
CA LEU A 165 16.33 -18.83 -6.72
C LEU A 165 15.21 -19.64 -6.05
N GLY A 166 13.95 -19.22 -6.10
CA GLY A 166 12.87 -19.82 -5.32
C GLY A 166 13.03 -19.58 -3.82
N ALA A 167 13.83 -18.60 -3.42
CA ALA A 167 13.97 -18.19 -2.01
C ALA A 167 12.82 -17.25 -1.62
N VAL A 168 12.44 -17.28 -0.36
CA VAL A 168 11.33 -16.49 0.19
C VAL A 168 11.89 -15.21 0.79
N HIS A 169 11.58 -14.05 0.22
CA HIS A 169 12.03 -12.80 0.80
C HIS A 169 11.03 -12.24 1.83
N SER A 170 11.57 -11.45 2.76
CA SER A 170 10.76 -10.61 3.64
C SER A 170 11.37 -9.21 3.66
N VAL A 171 10.69 -8.27 3.00
CA VAL A 171 11.13 -6.87 3.00
C VAL A 171 10.67 -6.21 4.28
N VAL A 172 11.60 -5.59 4.97
CA VAL A 172 11.35 -4.84 6.20
C VAL A 172 11.56 -3.37 5.90
N PHE A 173 10.57 -2.55 6.25
CA PHE A 173 10.64 -1.10 6.03
C PHE A 173 11.91 -0.50 6.66
N GLY A 174 12.72 0.20 5.86
CA GLY A 174 14.03 0.73 6.24
C GLY A 174 14.06 1.74 7.39
N GLY A 175 12.89 2.12 7.85
CA GLY A 175 12.71 2.97 9.00
C GLY A 175 12.40 2.25 10.32
N PHE A 176 12.29 0.92 10.36
CA PHE A 176 12.04 0.20 11.61
C PHE A 176 13.29 0.16 12.51
N ALA A 177 13.05 0.19 13.83
CA ALA A 177 14.08 0.03 14.84
C ALA A 177 14.59 -1.42 14.91
N ALA A 178 15.72 -1.61 15.60
CA ALA A 178 16.39 -2.90 15.71
C ALA A 178 15.50 -4.02 16.28
N ASP A 179 14.68 -3.75 17.29
CA ASP A 179 13.79 -4.75 17.89
C ASP A 179 12.70 -5.22 16.91
N ALA A 180 12.14 -4.28 16.12
CA ALA A 180 11.18 -4.62 15.09
C ALA A 180 11.80 -5.46 13.96
N LEU A 181 13.04 -5.17 13.58
CA LEU A 181 13.79 -5.97 12.62
C LEU A 181 14.13 -7.33 13.21
N HIS A 182 14.64 -7.37 14.45
CA HIS A 182 14.97 -8.62 15.17
C HIS A 182 13.79 -9.58 15.24
N SER A 183 12.61 -9.08 15.63
CA SER A 183 11.42 -9.94 15.77
C SER A 183 11.05 -10.65 14.46
N ARG A 184 11.21 -9.96 13.31
CA ARG A 184 10.94 -10.52 11.97
C ARG A 184 11.99 -11.53 11.53
N ILE A 185 13.27 -11.23 11.78
CA ILE A 185 14.39 -12.16 11.52
C ILE A 185 14.16 -13.49 12.24
N VAL A 186 13.85 -13.41 13.53
CA VAL A 186 13.65 -14.61 14.36
C VAL A 186 12.38 -15.37 13.99
N ASP A 187 11.28 -14.66 13.72
CA ASP A 187 10.00 -15.30 13.37
C ASP A 187 10.08 -16.09 12.05
N CYS A 188 10.71 -15.52 11.01
CA CYS A 188 10.88 -16.26 9.74
C CYS A 188 12.17 -17.08 9.66
N GLN A 189 13.02 -17.07 10.69
CA GLN A 189 14.31 -17.80 10.71
C GLN A 189 15.17 -17.47 9.48
N ALA A 190 15.33 -16.17 9.20
CA ALA A 190 16.11 -15.71 8.05
C ALA A 190 17.61 -15.94 8.26
N ARG A 191 18.28 -16.56 7.26
CA ARG A 191 19.71 -16.87 7.29
C ARG A 191 20.58 -15.75 6.71
N VAL A 192 20.02 -14.98 5.76
CA VAL A 192 20.72 -13.90 5.06
C VAL A 192 19.94 -12.61 5.19
N ILE A 193 20.66 -11.53 5.41
CA ILE A 193 20.13 -10.16 5.39
C ILE A 193 20.81 -9.39 4.27
N ILE A 194 20.03 -8.69 3.46
CA ILE A 194 20.51 -7.72 2.48
C ILE A 194 20.14 -6.33 3.03
N THR A 195 21.14 -5.45 3.14
CA THR A 195 20.97 -4.10 3.67
C THR A 195 21.87 -3.10 2.96
N GLN A 196 21.89 -1.88 3.45
CA GLN A 196 22.81 -0.82 3.03
C GLN A 196 23.44 -0.12 4.23
N ASP A 197 24.53 0.59 4.03
CA ASP A 197 25.20 1.34 5.09
C ASP A 197 24.28 2.39 5.71
N GLY A 198 23.62 3.20 4.90
CA GLY A 198 22.62 4.18 5.28
C GLY A 198 21.77 4.61 4.09
N ALA A 199 20.78 5.48 4.31
CA ALA A 199 19.91 6.06 3.30
C ALA A 199 19.87 7.58 3.45
N TRP A 200 19.58 8.28 2.36
CA TRP A 200 19.32 9.74 2.40
C TRP A 200 17.84 10.02 2.66
N ARG A 201 17.57 10.90 3.62
CA ARG A 201 16.22 11.40 3.89
C ARG A 201 16.23 12.79 4.51
N ARG A 202 15.54 13.74 3.87
CA ARG A 202 15.49 15.18 4.28
C ARG A 202 16.89 15.80 4.42
N GLY A 203 17.76 15.51 3.47
CA GLY A 203 19.15 16.00 3.47
C GLY A 203 20.04 15.39 4.55
N SER A 204 19.58 14.38 5.28
CA SER A 204 20.32 13.73 6.36
C SER A 204 20.50 12.24 6.09
N VAL A 205 21.56 11.67 6.66
CA VAL A 205 21.83 10.23 6.59
C VAL A 205 21.05 9.52 7.69
N VAL A 206 20.27 8.51 7.28
CA VAL A 206 19.61 7.54 8.17
C VAL A 206 20.49 6.30 8.23
N ALA A 207 21.02 5.96 9.42
CA ALA A 207 21.86 4.79 9.61
C ALA A 207 21.04 3.49 9.48
N MET A 208 21.50 2.54 8.65
CA MET A 208 20.82 1.25 8.46
C MET A 208 21.64 0.06 8.95
N LYS A 209 22.92 -0.03 8.55
CA LYS A 209 23.81 -1.13 9.00
C LYS A 209 23.93 -1.20 10.53
N PRO A 210 24.07 -0.10 11.30
CA PRO A 210 24.07 -0.16 12.76
C PRO A 210 22.77 -0.72 13.35
N VAL A 211 21.61 -0.47 12.73
CA VAL A 211 20.31 -1.06 13.13
C VAL A 211 20.33 -2.57 12.90
N VAL A 212 20.84 -3.04 11.76
CA VAL A 212 21.02 -4.46 11.48
C VAL A 212 21.94 -5.10 12.51
N ASP A 213 23.08 -4.50 12.81
CA ASP A 213 24.03 -5.02 13.81
C ASP A 213 23.40 -5.20 15.18
N ALA A 214 22.59 -4.23 15.61
CA ALA A 214 21.85 -4.35 16.86
C ALA A 214 20.79 -5.48 16.81
N ALA A 215 20.05 -5.58 15.70
CA ALA A 215 19.01 -6.61 15.51
C ALA A 215 19.57 -8.03 15.49
N VAL A 216 20.74 -8.24 14.89
CA VAL A 216 21.34 -9.59 14.75
C VAL A 216 22.19 -10.03 15.94
N LYS A 217 22.46 -9.13 16.88
CA LYS A 217 23.34 -9.42 18.03
C LYS A 217 22.95 -10.69 18.80
N VAL A 218 21.66 -10.99 18.85
CA VAL A 218 21.09 -12.16 19.52
C VAL A 218 20.31 -13.08 18.58
N ALA A 219 20.35 -12.85 17.27
CA ALA A 219 19.67 -13.66 16.26
C ALA A 219 20.64 -14.73 15.71
N ALA A 220 20.70 -15.88 16.37
CA ALA A 220 21.62 -16.98 16.01
C ALA A 220 21.36 -17.58 14.61
N CYS A 221 20.22 -17.33 13.99
CA CYS A 221 19.88 -17.84 12.66
C CYS A 221 20.60 -17.10 11.51
N VAL A 222 21.10 -15.88 11.74
CA VAL A 222 21.72 -15.05 10.68
C VAL A 222 23.16 -15.48 10.46
N GLU A 223 23.45 -15.93 9.26
CA GLU A 223 24.77 -16.39 8.84
C GLU A 223 25.54 -15.33 8.05
N LYS A 224 24.84 -14.57 7.18
CA LYS A 224 25.46 -13.56 6.31
C LYS A 224 24.64 -12.27 6.27
N VAL A 225 25.37 -11.16 6.11
CA VAL A 225 24.81 -9.81 5.88
C VAL A 225 25.51 -9.23 4.66
N ILE A 226 24.75 -8.92 3.60
CA ILE A 226 25.24 -8.26 2.38
C ILE A 226 24.89 -6.77 2.49
N VAL A 227 25.90 -5.91 2.36
CA VAL A 227 25.79 -4.46 2.63
C VAL A 227 26.10 -3.65 1.38
N LEU A 228 25.12 -2.88 0.89
CA LEU A 228 25.32 -1.92 -0.19
C LEU A 228 25.96 -0.63 0.35
N ARG A 229 26.97 -0.11 -0.37
CA ARG A 229 27.51 1.23 -0.12
C ARG A 229 26.61 2.27 -0.78
N ARG A 230 25.74 2.90 -0.01
CA ARG A 230 24.83 3.95 -0.49
C ARG A 230 25.28 5.34 -0.09
N VAL A 231 25.71 5.50 1.17
CA VAL A 231 26.13 6.79 1.74
C VAL A 231 27.65 6.85 1.98
N ALA A 232 28.32 5.71 1.93
CA ALA A 232 29.77 5.55 1.95
C ALA A 232 30.46 6.37 3.07
N GLU A 233 31.29 7.35 2.69
CA GLU A 233 32.07 8.15 3.64
C GLU A 233 31.20 9.00 4.60
N ALA A 234 29.95 9.28 4.24
CA ALA A 234 29.05 10.05 5.10
C ALA A 234 28.63 9.28 6.36
N LEU A 235 28.73 7.94 6.35
CA LEU A 235 28.47 7.07 7.51
C LEU A 235 29.44 5.88 7.49
N PRO A 236 30.61 5.97 8.10
CA PRO A 236 31.50 4.81 8.27
C PRO A 236 30.80 3.71 9.09
N VAL A 237 30.77 2.50 8.55
CA VAL A 237 30.16 1.35 9.23
C VAL A 237 31.20 0.26 9.50
N THR A 238 30.97 -0.51 10.57
CA THR A 238 31.82 -1.64 10.94
C THR A 238 31.32 -2.89 10.22
N MET A 239 32.24 -3.59 9.55
CA MET A 239 31.98 -4.91 8.93
C MET A 239 32.51 -6.01 9.83
N VAL A 240 31.65 -6.98 10.17
CA VAL A 240 32.01 -8.13 11.02
C VAL A 240 32.61 -9.22 10.14
N PRO A 241 33.92 -9.56 10.30
CA PRO A 241 34.57 -10.59 9.50
C PRO A 241 33.85 -11.95 9.56
N GLY A 242 33.72 -12.59 8.42
CA GLY A 242 33.07 -13.90 8.28
C GLY A 242 31.55 -13.86 8.20
N ARG A 243 30.90 -12.79 8.70
CA ARG A 243 29.45 -12.56 8.59
C ARG A 243 29.10 -11.58 7.48
N ASP A 244 29.78 -10.41 7.45
CA ASP A 244 29.41 -9.29 6.59
C ASP A 244 30.23 -9.30 5.29
N LEU A 245 29.57 -9.00 4.20
CA LEU A 245 30.15 -8.84 2.87
C LEU A 245 29.66 -7.51 2.27
N TRP A 246 30.55 -6.76 1.65
CA TRP A 246 30.10 -5.67 0.81
C TRP A 246 29.39 -6.23 -0.43
N TRP A 247 28.42 -5.49 -0.95
CA TRP A 247 27.62 -5.88 -2.12
C TRP A 247 28.51 -6.23 -3.34
N ASP A 248 29.47 -5.37 -3.65
CA ASP A 248 30.43 -5.57 -4.74
C ASP A 248 31.33 -6.80 -4.53
N GLU A 249 31.76 -7.05 -3.29
CA GLU A 249 32.52 -8.25 -2.93
C GLU A 249 31.67 -9.53 -3.07
N ALA A 250 30.40 -9.46 -2.63
CA ALA A 250 29.47 -10.57 -2.78
C ALA A 250 29.23 -10.90 -4.27
N LEU A 251 29.06 -9.88 -5.12
CA LEU A 251 28.94 -10.06 -6.56
C LEU A 251 30.22 -10.61 -7.21
N ALA A 252 31.39 -10.19 -6.75
CA ALA A 252 32.68 -10.70 -7.25
C ALA A 252 32.93 -12.17 -6.88
N ASN A 253 32.36 -12.64 -5.75
CA ASN A 253 32.46 -14.02 -5.28
C ASN A 253 31.44 -14.97 -5.95
N ALA A 254 30.58 -14.46 -6.83
CA ALA A 254 29.61 -15.27 -7.57
C ALA A 254 30.27 -15.97 -8.77
N HIS A 255 30.87 -17.14 -8.54
CA HIS A 255 31.54 -17.90 -9.59
C HIS A 255 30.59 -18.64 -10.54
N THR A 256 29.36 -18.90 -10.11
CA THR A 256 28.29 -19.52 -10.91
C THR A 256 27.09 -18.62 -10.96
N LEU A 257 26.66 -18.25 -12.17
CA LEU A 257 25.49 -17.40 -12.35
C LEU A 257 24.27 -18.25 -12.71
N PRO A 258 23.16 -18.17 -11.93
CA PRO A 258 21.91 -18.88 -12.22
C PRO A 258 21.17 -18.20 -13.37
N THR A 259 21.65 -18.41 -14.60
CA THR A 259 21.05 -17.83 -15.81
C THR A 259 19.66 -18.38 -16.09
N THR A 260 19.37 -19.63 -15.66
CA THR A 260 18.04 -20.24 -15.73
C THR A 260 17.32 -20.09 -14.40
N PRO A 261 16.15 -19.42 -14.35
CA PRO A 261 15.36 -19.29 -13.12
C PRO A 261 14.83 -20.64 -12.64
N ILE A 262 14.84 -20.87 -11.32
CA ILE A 262 14.32 -22.10 -10.72
C ILE A 262 12.81 -22.10 -10.81
N GLN A 263 12.24 -23.06 -11.56
CA GLN A 263 10.80 -23.23 -11.64
C GLN A 263 10.25 -23.81 -10.33
N VAL A 264 9.14 -23.24 -9.84
CA VAL A 264 8.51 -23.64 -8.59
C VAL A 264 7.02 -23.94 -8.80
N ASP A 265 6.43 -24.64 -7.83
CA ASP A 265 4.99 -24.87 -7.76
C ASP A 265 4.21 -23.55 -7.64
N PRO A 266 2.98 -23.43 -8.15
CA PRO A 266 2.15 -22.23 -8.03
C PRO A 266 1.95 -21.74 -6.59
N GLU A 267 1.85 -22.66 -5.65
CA GLU A 267 1.65 -22.38 -4.22
C GLU A 267 2.97 -22.18 -3.47
N HIS A 268 4.11 -22.31 -4.14
CA HIS A 268 5.41 -22.03 -3.53
C HIS A 268 5.44 -20.61 -2.93
N PRO A 269 5.88 -20.43 -1.67
CA PRO A 269 6.00 -19.14 -1.02
C PRO A 269 6.88 -18.17 -1.81
N LEU A 270 6.37 -16.95 -2.06
CA LEU A 270 7.15 -15.89 -2.69
C LEU A 270 7.74 -14.95 -1.64
N PHE A 271 6.90 -14.49 -0.73
CA PHE A 271 7.33 -13.58 0.33
C PHE A 271 6.48 -13.70 1.60
N ILE A 272 7.08 -13.24 2.70
CA ILE A 272 6.43 -13.02 3.99
C ILE A 272 6.46 -11.53 4.28
N LEU A 273 5.30 -10.90 4.44
CA LEU A 273 5.21 -9.49 4.77
C LEU A 273 4.51 -9.28 6.11
N TYR A 274 5.21 -8.62 7.04
CA TYR A 274 4.71 -8.45 8.40
C TYR A 274 3.80 -7.24 8.53
N THR A 275 2.59 -7.47 9.05
CA THR A 275 1.62 -6.43 9.38
C THR A 275 1.45 -6.32 10.91
N SER A 276 1.02 -5.13 11.37
CA SER A 276 0.69 -4.94 12.79
C SER A 276 -0.56 -5.78 13.15
N GLY A 277 -0.43 -6.62 14.17
CA GLY A 277 -1.57 -7.36 14.73
C GLY A 277 -2.28 -6.59 15.83
N SER A 278 -3.59 -6.81 15.99
CA SER A 278 -4.37 -6.29 17.13
C SER A 278 -3.84 -6.77 18.50
N THR A 279 -3.16 -7.91 18.52
CA THR A 279 -2.57 -8.52 19.73
C THR A 279 -1.13 -8.06 20.03
N GLY A 280 -0.58 -7.10 19.30
CA GLY A 280 0.78 -6.59 19.49
C GLY A 280 1.87 -7.38 18.77
N LYS A 281 1.76 -8.71 18.59
CA LYS A 281 2.73 -9.50 17.81
C LYS A 281 2.45 -9.32 16.31
N PRO A 282 3.45 -8.95 15.48
CA PRO A 282 3.29 -8.86 14.04
C PRO A 282 2.79 -10.17 13.42
N LYS A 283 2.00 -10.08 12.34
CA LYS A 283 1.53 -11.22 11.54
C LYS A 283 2.36 -11.29 10.26
N GLY A 284 3.07 -12.40 10.05
CA GLY A 284 3.77 -12.67 8.78
C GLY A 284 2.79 -13.17 7.72
N VAL A 285 2.24 -12.28 6.92
CA VAL A 285 1.34 -12.64 5.81
C VAL A 285 2.13 -13.33 4.72
N LEU A 286 1.75 -14.57 4.39
CA LEU A 286 2.40 -15.38 3.36
C LEU A 286 1.64 -15.32 2.05
N HIS A 287 2.34 -14.97 0.97
CA HIS A 287 1.82 -15.04 -0.40
C HIS A 287 2.52 -16.10 -1.24
N SER A 288 1.74 -16.81 -2.08
CA SER A 288 2.23 -17.78 -3.05
C SER A 288 2.70 -17.09 -4.34
N SER A 289 3.48 -17.81 -5.13
CA SER A 289 4.10 -17.29 -6.36
C SER A 289 3.08 -16.98 -7.46
N ALA A 290 2.31 -17.97 -7.92
CA ALA A 290 1.44 -17.79 -9.09
C ALA A 290 0.21 -16.95 -8.78
N GLY A 291 -0.49 -17.27 -7.68
CA GLY A 291 -1.74 -16.58 -7.35
C GLY A 291 -1.53 -15.11 -7.07
N TYR A 292 -0.50 -14.76 -6.30
CA TYR A 292 -0.16 -13.37 -6.04
C TYR A 292 0.21 -12.61 -7.32
N LEU A 293 1.10 -13.20 -8.14
CA LEU A 293 1.53 -12.56 -9.39
C LEU A 293 0.37 -12.34 -10.35
N ALA A 294 -0.55 -13.30 -10.48
CA ALA A 294 -1.73 -13.18 -11.33
C ALA A 294 -2.62 -11.99 -10.93
N GLY A 295 -2.89 -11.83 -9.62
CA GLY A 295 -3.65 -10.69 -9.11
C GLY A 295 -2.95 -9.36 -9.33
N ALA A 296 -1.67 -9.25 -8.98
CA ALA A 296 -0.88 -8.03 -9.16
C ALA A 296 -0.75 -7.65 -10.65
N TYR A 297 -0.51 -8.62 -11.53
CA TYR A 297 -0.43 -8.44 -12.99
C TYR A 297 -1.74 -7.88 -13.56
N LEU A 298 -2.86 -8.54 -13.26
CA LEU A 298 -4.13 -8.20 -13.87
C LEU A 298 -4.66 -6.85 -13.37
N THR A 299 -4.56 -6.59 -12.06
CA THR A 299 -5.00 -5.32 -11.49
C THR A 299 -4.14 -4.16 -11.98
N THR A 300 -2.83 -4.32 -12.11
CA THR A 300 -1.96 -3.30 -12.70
C THR A 300 -2.36 -2.97 -14.14
N ARG A 301 -2.65 -4.02 -14.94
CA ARG A 301 -3.01 -3.88 -16.35
C ARG A 301 -4.32 -3.10 -16.55
N TYR A 302 -5.34 -3.38 -15.75
CA TYR A 302 -6.67 -2.84 -15.92
C TYR A 302 -6.95 -1.59 -15.09
N VAL A 303 -6.53 -1.54 -13.83
CA VAL A 303 -6.80 -0.41 -12.94
C VAL A 303 -6.02 0.83 -13.37
N PHE A 304 -4.78 0.65 -13.79
CA PHE A 304 -3.99 1.77 -14.32
C PHE A 304 -4.11 1.93 -15.84
N ASP A 305 -4.94 1.08 -16.50
CA ASP A 305 -5.05 1.06 -17.97
C ASP A 305 -3.66 1.11 -18.63
N LEU A 306 -2.74 0.32 -18.08
CA LEU A 306 -1.31 0.41 -18.32
C LEU A 306 -0.96 0.22 -19.79
N ARG A 307 -0.06 1.07 -20.30
CA ARG A 307 0.41 1.11 -21.68
C ARG A 307 1.93 1.01 -21.75
N PRO A 308 2.47 0.57 -22.90
CA PRO A 308 3.90 0.43 -23.08
C PRO A 308 4.72 1.70 -22.85
N GLU A 309 4.14 2.87 -23.13
CA GLU A 309 4.79 4.19 -22.98
C GLU A 309 4.67 4.79 -21.58
N ASP A 310 3.95 4.13 -20.67
CA ASP A 310 3.73 4.69 -19.33
C ASP A 310 4.98 4.62 -18.45
N LEU A 311 5.16 5.69 -17.69
CA LEU A 311 6.00 5.73 -16.51
C LEU A 311 5.10 5.78 -15.27
N LEU A 312 5.07 4.66 -14.55
CA LEU A 312 4.25 4.53 -13.33
C LEU A 312 5.10 4.91 -12.12
N TRP A 313 4.63 5.89 -11.38
CA TRP A 313 5.18 6.22 -10.07
C TRP A 313 4.20 5.87 -8.96
N CYS A 314 4.46 4.75 -8.31
CA CYS A 314 3.86 4.42 -7.02
C CYS A 314 4.76 4.96 -5.91
N THR A 315 4.22 5.85 -5.07
CA THR A 315 5.01 6.55 -4.04
C THR A 315 5.12 5.79 -2.72
N ALA A 316 4.61 4.55 -2.69
CA ALA A 316 4.75 3.68 -1.52
C ALA A 316 6.20 3.21 -1.35
N ASP A 317 6.52 2.75 -0.14
CA ASP A 317 7.77 2.05 0.14
C ASP A 317 7.65 0.56 -0.17
N ILE A 318 8.72 -0.07 -0.65
CA ILE A 318 8.75 -1.52 -0.92
C ILE A 318 8.58 -2.37 0.35
N GLY A 319 8.79 -1.83 1.53
CA GLY A 319 8.50 -2.48 2.80
C GLY A 319 7.00 -2.69 3.09
N TRP A 320 6.13 -2.20 2.20
CA TRP A 320 4.68 -2.41 2.25
C TRP A 320 4.20 -3.21 1.04
N VAL A 321 3.02 -3.86 1.19
CA VAL A 321 2.45 -4.64 0.09
C VAL A 321 2.20 -3.81 -1.17
N THR A 322 1.90 -2.52 -1.03
CA THR A 322 1.72 -1.61 -2.17
C THR A 322 2.99 -1.51 -3.01
N GLY A 323 4.16 -1.46 -2.36
CA GLY A 323 5.45 -1.50 -3.06
C GLY A 323 5.68 -2.84 -3.76
N HIS A 324 5.36 -3.96 -3.11
CA HIS A 324 5.48 -5.28 -3.73
C HIS A 324 4.59 -5.38 -4.98
N SER A 325 3.30 -5.05 -4.87
CA SER A 325 2.32 -5.27 -5.93
C SER A 325 2.41 -4.23 -7.06
N TYR A 326 2.67 -2.95 -6.74
CA TYR A 326 2.53 -1.84 -7.71
C TYR A 326 3.78 -1.00 -7.93
N ILE A 327 4.92 -1.38 -7.31
CA ILE A 327 6.26 -0.96 -7.76
C ILE A 327 6.94 -2.13 -8.48
N VAL A 328 7.00 -3.32 -7.85
CA VAL A 328 7.83 -4.42 -8.33
C VAL A 328 7.05 -5.37 -9.24
N TYR A 329 6.23 -6.25 -8.67
CA TYR A 329 5.75 -7.44 -9.36
C TYR A 329 4.72 -7.14 -10.46
N GLY A 330 3.68 -6.38 -10.16
CA GLY A 330 2.62 -6.08 -11.13
C GLY A 330 3.13 -5.29 -12.34
N PRO A 331 3.79 -4.16 -12.15
CA PRO A 331 4.32 -3.37 -13.27
C PRO A 331 5.37 -4.10 -14.09
N LEU A 332 6.38 -4.71 -13.45
CA LEU A 332 7.45 -5.41 -14.19
C LEU A 332 6.92 -6.63 -14.93
N ALA A 333 5.97 -7.39 -14.37
CA ALA A 333 5.29 -8.45 -15.09
C ALA A 333 4.52 -7.96 -16.32
N ASN A 334 4.07 -6.71 -16.35
CA ASN A 334 3.45 -6.08 -17.51
C ASN A 334 4.45 -5.42 -18.49
N GLY A 335 5.76 -5.47 -18.22
CA GLY A 335 6.77 -4.81 -19.04
C GLY A 335 6.74 -3.28 -18.94
N ALA A 336 6.25 -2.74 -17.82
CA ALA A 336 6.16 -1.30 -17.59
C ALA A 336 7.49 -0.68 -17.16
N THR A 337 7.59 0.64 -17.31
CA THR A 337 8.64 1.43 -16.66
C THR A 337 8.13 1.94 -15.31
N ILE A 338 8.89 1.71 -14.24
CA ILE A 338 8.61 2.21 -12.90
C ILE A 338 9.56 3.34 -12.51
N LEU A 339 9.04 4.31 -11.72
CA LEU A 339 9.87 5.30 -11.06
C LEU A 339 9.98 4.98 -9.59
N ILE A 340 11.20 5.03 -9.06
CA ILE A 340 11.53 4.87 -7.65
C ILE A 340 12.21 6.15 -7.17
N TYR A 341 11.76 6.70 -6.05
CA TYR A 341 12.35 7.87 -5.43
C TYR A 341 12.86 7.54 -4.02
N GLU A 342 14.15 7.77 -3.79
CA GLU A 342 14.75 7.73 -2.45
C GLU A 342 14.76 9.14 -1.87
N GLY A 343 13.89 9.43 -0.92
CA GLY A 343 13.84 10.74 -0.28
C GLY A 343 12.52 11.05 0.38
N ALA A 344 12.39 12.29 0.84
CA ALA A 344 11.16 12.81 1.42
C ALA A 344 10.40 13.70 0.42
N PRO A 345 9.06 13.73 0.48
CA PRO A 345 8.26 14.46 -0.51
C PRO A 345 8.42 16.00 -0.44
N ASN A 346 8.99 16.50 0.65
CA ASN A 346 9.16 17.93 0.93
C ASN A 346 10.62 18.32 1.14
N ALA A 347 11.57 17.58 0.61
CA ALA A 347 12.99 17.90 0.69
C ALA A 347 13.60 18.02 -0.72
N PRO A 348 14.24 19.16 -1.06
CA PRO A 348 14.53 20.33 -0.20
C PRO A 348 13.33 21.24 0.07
N ASP A 349 12.26 21.16 -0.71
CA ASP A 349 11.06 21.99 -0.60
C ASP A 349 9.80 21.19 -0.98
N PRO A 350 8.57 21.69 -0.69
CA PRO A 350 7.31 21.03 -1.04
C PRO A 350 7.04 20.83 -2.54
N GLY A 351 7.84 21.42 -3.40
CA GLY A 351 7.79 21.26 -4.85
C GLY A 351 8.44 19.97 -5.36
N ARG A 352 9.12 19.21 -4.50
CA ARG A 352 9.95 18.06 -4.88
C ARG A 352 9.21 17.01 -5.73
N PHE A 353 8.03 16.59 -5.34
CA PHE A 353 7.25 15.60 -6.10
C PHE A 353 6.89 16.10 -7.50
N TRP A 354 6.54 17.36 -7.61
CA TRP A 354 6.14 17.98 -8.87
C TRP A 354 7.33 18.16 -9.81
N GLN A 355 8.53 18.44 -9.26
CA GLN A 355 9.79 18.47 -10.01
C GLN A 355 10.13 17.10 -10.60
N ILE A 356 9.91 16.03 -9.85
CA ILE A 356 10.13 14.64 -10.31
C ILE A 356 9.16 14.31 -11.44
N ILE A 357 7.86 14.64 -11.30
CA ILE A 357 6.85 14.42 -12.34
C ILE A 357 7.23 15.15 -13.64
N GLU A 358 7.58 16.43 -13.54
CA GLU A 358 7.97 17.26 -14.68
C GLU A 358 9.23 16.71 -15.37
N ARG A 359 10.28 16.42 -14.58
CA ARG A 359 11.58 15.93 -15.08
C ARG A 359 11.48 14.61 -15.82
N HIS A 360 10.80 13.64 -15.22
CA HIS A 360 10.72 12.28 -15.75
C HIS A 360 9.49 12.06 -16.62
N ARG A 361 8.62 13.06 -16.77
CA ARG A 361 7.37 12.94 -17.54
C ARG A 361 6.49 11.78 -17.06
N VAL A 362 6.31 11.68 -15.73
CA VAL A 362 5.46 10.66 -15.11
C VAL A 362 4.05 10.68 -15.70
N THR A 363 3.52 9.53 -16.07
CA THR A 363 2.19 9.42 -16.69
C THR A 363 1.12 8.91 -15.73
N ILE A 364 1.51 8.11 -14.74
CA ILE A 364 0.61 7.56 -13.73
C ILE A 364 1.19 7.84 -12.34
N LEU A 365 0.42 8.51 -11.49
CA LEU A 365 0.78 8.78 -10.10
C LEU A 365 -0.15 8.00 -9.17
N TYR A 366 0.41 7.08 -8.37
CA TYR A 366 -0.32 6.28 -7.37
C TYR A 366 0.21 6.57 -5.98
N THR A 367 -0.59 7.23 -5.13
CA THR A 367 -0.15 7.74 -3.83
C THR A 367 -1.22 7.59 -2.75
N ALA A 368 -0.86 7.89 -1.50
CA ALA A 368 -1.76 7.78 -0.36
C ALA A 368 -2.52 9.09 -0.09
N PRO A 369 -3.78 9.05 0.39
CA PRO A 369 -4.54 10.23 0.82
C PRO A 369 -3.82 11.10 1.84
N THR A 370 -3.05 10.50 2.73
CA THR A 370 -2.18 11.25 3.67
C THR A 370 -1.17 12.14 2.93
N ALA A 371 -0.56 11.66 1.85
CA ALA A 371 0.35 12.48 1.03
C ALA A 371 -0.43 13.61 0.32
N ILE A 372 -1.61 13.28 -0.23
CA ILE A 372 -2.48 14.26 -0.90
C ILE A 372 -2.86 15.39 0.06
N ARG A 373 -3.30 15.06 1.29
CA ARG A 373 -3.60 16.06 2.33
C ARG A 373 -2.38 16.89 2.75
N ALA A 374 -1.20 16.28 2.79
CA ALA A 374 0.04 17.02 3.03
C ALA A 374 0.33 18.03 1.90
N PHE A 375 0.14 17.63 0.64
CA PHE A 375 0.30 18.51 -0.52
C PHE A 375 -0.70 19.68 -0.48
N MET A 376 -1.97 19.43 -0.17
CA MET A 376 -2.99 20.47 0.04
C MET A 376 -2.57 21.47 1.11
N ARG A 377 -2.01 20.96 2.24
CA ARG A 377 -1.54 21.79 3.36
C ARG A 377 -0.34 22.67 2.98
N TRP A 378 0.54 22.17 2.11
CA TRP A 378 1.74 22.92 1.69
C TRP A 378 1.43 24.01 0.67
N GLY A 379 0.28 23.96 -0.01
CA GLY A 379 -0.22 24.99 -0.91
C GLY A 379 -0.17 24.63 -2.39
N ASP A 380 -1.10 25.23 -3.13
CA ASP A 380 -1.32 24.99 -4.57
C ASP A 380 -0.22 25.58 -5.45
N GLU A 381 0.54 26.54 -4.96
CA GLU A 381 1.62 27.21 -5.69
C GLU A 381 2.70 26.23 -6.16
N TRP A 382 2.95 25.17 -5.38
CA TRP A 382 3.97 24.18 -5.69
C TRP A 382 3.65 23.33 -6.92
N PRO A 383 2.48 22.68 -7.02
CA PRO A 383 2.11 21.96 -8.25
C PRO A 383 1.87 22.90 -9.44
N ARG A 384 1.29 24.09 -9.23
CA ARG A 384 1.03 25.05 -10.32
C ARG A 384 2.30 25.63 -10.94
N ALA A 385 3.42 25.61 -10.23
CA ALA A 385 4.71 26.07 -10.74
C ALA A 385 5.39 25.05 -11.66
N ARG A 386 4.79 23.87 -11.93
CA ARG A 386 5.39 22.77 -12.67
C ARG A 386 4.51 22.25 -13.79
N ASP A 387 5.12 21.69 -14.83
CA ASP A 387 4.41 21.03 -15.93
C ASP A 387 3.98 19.61 -15.52
N LEU A 388 2.72 19.44 -15.17
CA LEU A 388 2.10 18.16 -14.86
C LEU A 388 1.31 17.57 -16.04
N SER A 389 1.47 18.10 -17.24
CA SER A 389 0.71 17.69 -18.44
C SER A 389 0.96 16.25 -18.87
N SER A 390 2.07 15.66 -18.45
CA SER A 390 2.38 14.24 -18.70
C SER A 390 1.46 13.27 -17.95
N LEU A 391 0.90 13.69 -16.81
CA LEU A 391 -0.03 12.86 -16.05
C LEU A 391 -1.29 12.56 -16.86
N ARG A 392 -1.64 11.29 -16.97
CA ARG A 392 -2.88 10.84 -17.62
C ARG A 392 -3.83 10.09 -16.67
N LEU A 393 -3.32 9.57 -15.55
CA LEU A 393 -4.09 8.84 -14.55
C LEU A 393 -3.53 9.08 -13.16
N LEU A 394 -4.43 9.23 -12.20
CA LEU A 394 -4.13 9.37 -10.78
C LEU A 394 -4.74 8.20 -10.00
N GLY A 395 -4.07 7.76 -8.95
CA GLY A 395 -4.59 6.72 -8.09
C GLY A 395 -4.38 7.01 -6.60
N SER A 396 -5.27 6.47 -5.78
CA SER A 396 -5.28 6.60 -4.32
C SER A 396 -5.28 5.24 -3.65
N VAL A 397 -4.53 5.09 -2.54
CA VAL A 397 -4.33 3.82 -1.85
C VAL A 397 -4.03 3.98 -0.36
N GLY A 398 -4.40 2.97 0.41
CA GLY A 398 -3.94 2.75 1.79
C GLY A 398 -4.89 3.21 2.88
N GLU A 399 -5.76 4.15 2.60
CA GLU A 399 -6.81 4.64 3.49
C GLU A 399 -7.95 5.28 2.67
N PRO A 400 -9.16 5.44 3.22
CA PRO A 400 -10.23 6.14 2.52
C PRO A 400 -9.84 7.58 2.18
N ILE A 401 -10.13 8.00 0.94
CA ILE A 401 -9.96 9.39 0.51
C ILE A 401 -11.29 10.15 0.64
N GLY A 402 -11.29 11.24 1.40
CA GLY A 402 -12.46 12.11 1.49
C GLY A 402 -12.75 12.82 0.17
N PRO A 403 -14.03 13.17 -0.10
CA PRO A 403 -14.44 13.83 -1.36
C PRO A 403 -13.67 15.12 -1.66
N GLU A 404 -13.32 15.91 -0.64
CA GLU A 404 -12.56 17.14 -0.79
C GLU A 404 -11.13 16.87 -1.30
N ALA A 405 -10.40 15.96 -0.65
CA ALA A 405 -9.04 15.60 -1.05
C ALA A 405 -9.04 14.94 -2.44
N TRP A 406 -10.05 14.12 -2.74
CA TRP A 406 -10.26 13.54 -4.06
C TRP A 406 -10.47 14.64 -5.12
N GLY A 407 -11.35 15.61 -4.83
CA GLY A 407 -11.64 16.73 -5.73
C GLY A 407 -10.41 17.60 -5.98
N TRP A 408 -9.65 17.93 -4.93
CA TRP A 408 -8.39 18.67 -5.06
C TRP A 408 -7.38 17.90 -5.92
N TYR A 409 -7.23 16.61 -5.68
CA TYR A 409 -6.31 15.74 -6.43
C TYR A 409 -6.68 15.69 -7.91
N HIS A 410 -7.97 15.52 -8.22
CA HIS A 410 -8.50 15.54 -9.57
C HIS A 410 -8.30 16.89 -10.27
N GLN A 411 -8.64 18.01 -9.60
CA GLN A 411 -8.60 19.35 -10.21
C GLN A 411 -7.20 19.95 -10.26
N THR A 412 -6.49 19.93 -9.13
CA THR A 412 -5.20 20.64 -9.01
C THR A 412 -4.06 19.82 -9.64
N ILE A 413 -4.01 18.52 -9.39
CA ILE A 413 -2.94 17.67 -9.92
C ILE A 413 -3.31 17.08 -11.27
N GLY A 414 -4.52 16.59 -11.41
CA GLY A 414 -5.03 16.00 -12.67
C GLY A 414 -5.47 17.01 -13.71
N GLY A 415 -5.62 18.29 -13.34
CA GLY A 415 -6.11 19.35 -14.23
C GLY A 415 -7.52 19.08 -14.75
N GLY A 416 -8.35 18.32 -14.01
CA GLY A 416 -9.69 17.89 -14.42
C GLY A 416 -9.74 16.88 -15.58
N ARG A 417 -8.58 16.52 -16.17
CA ARG A 417 -8.48 15.61 -17.33
C ARG A 417 -8.07 14.17 -16.97
N CYS A 418 -7.44 13.98 -15.82
CA CYS A 418 -7.00 12.66 -15.38
C CYS A 418 -8.11 11.96 -14.60
N PRO A 419 -8.56 10.75 -14.96
CA PRO A 419 -9.38 9.95 -14.06
C PRO A 419 -8.61 9.64 -12.77
N VAL A 420 -9.35 9.55 -11.65
CA VAL A 420 -8.81 9.15 -10.36
C VAL A 420 -9.37 7.78 -10.02
N VAL A 421 -8.48 6.80 -9.85
CA VAL A 421 -8.83 5.46 -9.37
C VAL A 421 -8.55 5.40 -7.86
N ASP A 422 -9.59 5.35 -7.06
CA ASP A 422 -9.48 5.01 -5.65
C ASP A 422 -9.50 3.50 -5.50
N THR A 423 -8.70 2.95 -4.58
CA THR A 423 -8.50 1.52 -4.49
C THR A 423 -8.59 1.04 -3.03
N TRP A 424 -9.40 0.01 -2.81
CA TRP A 424 -9.39 -0.71 -1.55
C TRP A 424 -8.83 -2.11 -1.74
N TRP A 425 -7.89 -2.45 -0.88
CA TRP A 425 -7.26 -3.75 -0.77
C TRP A 425 -6.37 -3.79 0.47
N GLN A 426 -5.81 -4.94 0.79
CA GLN A 426 -5.07 -5.20 2.00
C GLN A 426 -3.78 -5.98 1.68
N THR A 427 -2.86 -6.04 2.64
CA THR A 427 -1.72 -6.97 2.54
C THR A 427 -2.20 -8.39 2.31
N GLU A 428 -3.25 -8.76 2.99
CA GLU A 428 -3.91 -10.07 2.94
C GLU A 428 -4.56 -10.37 1.58
N THR A 429 -5.06 -9.38 0.87
CA THR A 429 -5.65 -9.59 -0.45
C THR A 429 -4.62 -9.65 -1.57
N GLY A 430 -3.42 -9.12 -1.34
CA GLY A 430 -2.30 -9.12 -2.28
C GLY A 430 -2.44 -8.21 -3.49
N ALA A 431 -3.68 -7.89 -3.89
CA ALA A 431 -3.99 -7.02 -5.03
C ALA A 431 -5.30 -6.26 -4.80
N ILE A 432 -5.60 -5.29 -5.68
CA ILE A 432 -6.80 -4.44 -5.61
C ILE A 432 -8.07 -5.28 -5.76
N MET A 433 -9.03 -5.05 -4.83
CA MET A 433 -10.31 -5.74 -4.79
C MET A 433 -11.48 -4.84 -5.22
N LEU A 434 -11.49 -3.58 -4.76
CA LEU A 434 -12.51 -2.59 -5.10
C LEU A 434 -11.84 -1.38 -5.74
N THR A 435 -12.39 -0.87 -6.85
CA THR A 435 -11.82 0.29 -7.55
C THR A 435 -12.79 0.87 -8.58
N THR A 436 -12.45 2.04 -9.10
CA THR A 436 -13.07 2.60 -10.30
C THR A 436 -12.21 2.27 -11.51
N LEU A 437 -12.73 1.52 -12.50
CA LEU A 437 -12.02 1.31 -13.77
C LEU A 437 -12.06 2.59 -14.61
N PRO A 438 -10.92 3.18 -14.97
CA PRO A 438 -10.80 4.59 -15.36
C PRO A 438 -11.47 4.96 -16.70
N GLY A 439 -11.75 3.97 -17.56
CA GLY A 439 -12.44 4.20 -18.85
C GLY A 439 -13.89 3.77 -18.88
N ALA A 440 -14.33 3.01 -17.86
CA ALA A 440 -15.60 2.29 -17.91
C ALA A 440 -16.61 2.78 -16.87
N VAL A 441 -16.13 3.16 -15.69
CA VAL A 441 -16.97 3.41 -14.51
C VAL A 441 -16.85 4.88 -14.12
N ALA A 442 -17.99 5.54 -13.92
CA ALA A 442 -18.01 6.91 -13.40
C ALA A 442 -17.42 6.94 -11.98
N ALA A 443 -16.57 7.88 -11.67
CA ALA A 443 -16.02 8.04 -10.35
C ALA A 443 -17.03 8.68 -9.39
N LYS A 444 -17.14 8.14 -8.18
CA LYS A 444 -17.94 8.71 -7.08
C LYS A 444 -16.96 9.14 -5.98
N PRO A 445 -16.68 10.44 -5.83
CA PRO A 445 -15.77 10.92 -4.80
C PRO A 445 -16.14 10.41 -3.40
N GLY A 446 -15.18 9.82 -2.69
CA GLY A 446 -15.41 9.18 -1.39
C GLY A 446 -15.86 7.72 -1.44
N SER A 447 -16.06 7.16 -2.65
CA SER A 447 -16.29 5.73 -2.86
C SER A 447 -15.09 5.08 -3.53
N THR A 448 -14.77 3.86 -3.10
CA THR A 448 -13.73 3.03 -3.76
C THR A 448 -14.19 2.44 -5.10
N GLY A 449 -15.45 2.62 -5.48
CA GLY A 449 -15.98 2.15 -6.76
C GLY A 449 -16.61 0.76 -6.69
N LEU A 450 -16.38 -0.03 -7.73
CA LEU A 450 -16.99 -1.33 -7.97
C LEU A 450 -15.99 -2.47 -7.74
N PRO A 451 -16.45 -3.74 -7.60
CA PRO A 451 -15.56 -4.88 -7.46
C PRO A 451 -14.69 -5.11 -8.71
N PHE A 452 -13.45 -5.49 -8.48
CA PHE A 452 -12.58 -5.92 -9.56
C PHE A 452 -12.99 -7.33 -10.06
N PHE A 453 -12.48 -7.76 -11.20
CA PHE A 453 -12.80 -9.06 -11.80
C PHE A 453 -12.44 -10.22 -10.86
N GLY A 454 -13.36 -11.17 -10.72
CA GLY A 454 -13.23 -12.32 -9.82
C GLY A 454 -13.47 -12.02 -8.34
N VAL A 455 -13.84 -10.80 -8.00
CA VAL A 455 -14.12 -10.36 -6.62
C VAL A 455 -15.62 -10.25 -6.40
N ASP A 456 -16.11 -10.88 -5.33
CA ASP A 456 -17.52 -10.88 -4.94
C ASP A 456 -17.67 -10.33 -3.50
N PRO A 457 -17.71 -9.00 -3.33
CA PRO A 457 -17.86 -8.37 -2.04
C PRO A 457 -19.31 -8.39 -1.57
N ALA A 458 -19.49 -8.45 -0.27
CA ALA A 458 -20.78 -8.19 0.37
C ALA A 458 -20.58 -7.39 1.66
N VAL A 459 -21.63 -6.68 2.07
CA VAL A 459 -21.71 -6.06 3.38
C VAL A 459 -22.76 -6.81 4.17
N VAL A 460 -22.38 -7.31 5.35
CA VAL A 460 -23.23 -8.13 6.21
C VAL A 460 -23.32 -7.59 7.62
N ARG A 461 -24.41 -7.88 8.30
CA ARG A 461 -24.57 -7.62 9.72
C ARG A 461 -23.68 -8.57 10.55
N PRO A 462 -23.45 -8.32 11.84
CA PRO A 462 -22.65 -9.20 12.70
C PRO A 462 -23.13 -10.67 12.79
N ASP A 463 -24.42 -10.92 12.51
CA ASP A 463 -25.00 -12.26 12.44
C ASP A 463 -24.83 -12.95 11.08
N GLY A 464 -24.16 -12.28 10.12
CA GLY A 464 -23.95 -12.76 8.76
C GLY A 464 -25.10 -12.50 7.78
N SER A 465 -26.22 -11.90 8.22
CA SER A 465 -27.31 -11.52 7.34
C SER A 465 -26.91 -10.35 6.42
N PRO A 466 -27.37 -10.30 5.16
CA PRO A 466 -27.07 -9.20 4.24
C PRO A 466 -27.57 -7.85 4.77
N CYS A 467 -26.77 -6.81 4.58
CA CYS A 467 -27.23 -5.44 4.78
C CYS A 467 -28.07 -4.95 3.58
N GLU A 468 -28.97 -4.03 3.86
CA GLU A 468 -29.68 -3.29 2.81
C GLU A 468 -28.72 -2.29 2.12
N PRO A 469 -29.04 -1.81 0.90
CA PRO A 469 -28.29 -0.73 0.29
C PRO A 469 -28.14 0.49 1.23
N GLU A 470 -26.95 1.08 1.28
CA GLU A 470 -26.54 2.19 2.17
C GLU A 470 -26.48 1.84 3.67
N GLU A 471 -26.79 0.62 4.08
CA GLU A 471 -26.61 0.17 5.46
C GLU A 471 -25.13 -0.14 5.73
N ASN A 472 -24.61 0.38 6.85
CA ASN A 472 -23.24 0.12 7.29
C ASN A 472 -23.13 -1.28 7.91
N GLY A 473 -22.15 -2.05 7.49
CA GLY A 473 -21.91 -3.41 8.01
C GLY A 473 -20.45 -3.85 7.89
N LEU A 474 -20.26 -5.14 7.99
CA LEU A 474 -18.95 -5.80 7.90
C LEU A 474 -18.66 -6.14 6.43
N LEU A 475 -17.51 -5.71 5.91
CA LEU A 475 -17.07 -6.06 4.57
C LEU A 475 -16.55 -7.50 4.55
N VAL A 476 -17.13 -8.32 3.68
CA VAL A 476 -16.70 -9.69 3.43
C VAL A 476 -16.47 -9.95 1.95
N LEU A 477 -15.62 -10.91 1.61
CA LEU A 477 -15.46 -11.43 0.24
C LEU A 477 -15.96 -12.87 0.24
N ARG A 478 -16.95 -13.15 -0.62
CA ARG A 478 -17.69 -14.42 -0.65
C ARG A 478 -16.98 -15.52 -1.43
N THR A 479 -16.08 -15.14 -2.33
CA THR A 479 -15.31 -16.07 -3.16
C THR A 479 -13.83 -15.92 -2.93
N ALA A 480 -13.07 -16.98 -3.13
CA ALA A 480 -11.61 -16.91 -3.15
C ALA A 480 -11.13 -16.22 -4.43
N TRP A 481 -10.00 -15.53 -4.34
CA TRP A 481 -9.31 -14.88 -5.46
C TRP A 481 -7.83 -15.32 -5.48
N PRO A 482 -7.15 -15.28 -6.64
CA PRO A 482 -5.80 -15.87 -6.76
C PRO A 482 -4.77 -15.28 -5.81
N SER A 483 -4.77 -13.97 -5.60
CA SER A 483 -3.80 -13.26 -4.75
C SER A 483 -4.13 -13.24 -3.25
N MET A 484 -5.10 -14.03 -2.80
CA MET A 484 -5.39 -14.19 -1.36
C MET A 484 -4.16 -14.71 -0.63
N LEU A 485 -3.91 -14.20 0.59
CA LEU A 485 -2.88 -14.77 1.45
C LEU A 485 -3.11 -16.28 1.64
N ARG A 486 -2.03 -17.03 1.82
CA ARG A 486 -2.14 -18.49 2.04
C ARG A 486 -2.25 -18.84 3.51
N THR A 487 -1.53 -18.11 4.35
CA THR A 487 -1.59 -18.27 5.81
C THR A 487 -0.87 -17.11 6.52
N ILE A 488 -0.88 -17.11 7.83
CA ILE A 488 0.08 -16.41 8.67
C ILE A 488 1.26 -17.34 8.91
N TRP A 489 2.47 -16.91 8.63
CA TRP A 489 3.69 -17.71 8.75
C TRP A 489 3.81 -18.36 10.13
N GLY A 490 3.84 -19.71 10.14
CA GLY A 490 3.96 -20.50 11.36
C GLY A 490 2.73 -20.49 12.29
N ASP A 491 1.55 -19.94 11.84
CA ASP A 491 0.38 -19.80 12.70
C ASP A 491 -0.94 -19.90 11.90
N ASP A 492 -1.24 -21.10 11.40
CA ASP A 492 -2.47 -21.39 10.64
C ASP A 492 -3.75 -21.18 11.45
N GLU A 493 -3.68 -21.38 12.77
CA GLU A 493 -4.85 -21.17 13.62
C GLU A 493 -5.18 -19.69 13.72
N ARG A 494 -4.17 -18.83 13.91
CA ARG A 494 -4.36 -17.38 13.91
C ARG A 494 -4.89 -16.87 12.57
N PHE A 495 -4.48 -17.48 11.45
CA PHE A 495 -5.02 -17.20 10.12
C PHE A 495 -6.52 -17.46 10.06
N ARG A 496 -6.98 -18.64 10.47
CA ARG A 496 -8.40 -19.00 10.48
C ARG A 496 -9.20 -18.09 11.42
N GLN A 497 -8.69 -17.86 12.61
CA GLN A 497 -9.35 -17.01 13.61
C GLN A 497 -9.49 -15.55 13.13
N ALA A 498 -8.44 -15.00 12.52
CA ALA A 498 -8.43 -13.59 12.13
C ALA A 498 -9.36 -13.28 10.95
N TYR A 499 -9.51 -14.23 10.00
CA TYR A 499 -10.16 -13.91 8.73
C TYR A 499 -11.38 -14.77 8.39
N PHE A 500 -11.64 -15.87 9.12
CA PHE A 500 -12.72 -16.80 8.77
C PHE A 500 -13.61 -17.22 9.95
N ALA A 501 -13.27 -16.82 11.18
CA ALA A 501 -14.06 -17.17 12.35
C ALA A 501 -15.25 -16.22 12.61
N THR A 502 -15.10 -14.94 12.25
CA THR A 502 -16.13 -13.91 12.54
C THR A 502 -17.41 -14.17 11.74
N ILE A 503 -17.29 -14.44 10.44
CA ILE A 503 -18.40 -14.81 9.55
C ILE A 503 -18.00 -16.10 8.83
N PRO A 504 -18.59 -17.25 9.18
CA PRO A 504 -18.21 -18.53 8.60
C PRO A 504 -18.40 -18.61 7.08
N GLY A 505 -17.46 -19.26 6.38
CA GLY A 505 -17.53 -19.52 4.94
C GLY A 505 -17.14 -18.38 4.02
N VAL A 506 -16.78 -17.21 4.56
CA VAL A 506 -16.34 -16.04 3.78
C VAL A 506 -15.09 -15.41 4.40
N TYR A 507 -14.34 -14.68 3.58
CA TYR A 507 -13.22 -13.89 4.09
C TYR A 507 -13.74 -12.60 4.75
N PHE A 508 -13.42 -12.39 6.01
CA PHE A 508 -13.72 -11.18 6.76
C PHE A 508 -12.58 -10.18 6.66
N ALA A 509 -12.82 -9.04 6.03
CA ALA A 509 -11.80 -8.02 5.79
C ALA A 509 -11.34 -7.27 7.06
N GLY A 510 -12.16 -7.29 8.12
CA GLY A 510 -11.94 -6.47 9.31
C GLY A 510 -12.22 -4.99 9.08
N ASP A 511 -12.81 -4.64 7.96
CA ASP A 511 -13.24 -3.29 7.61
C ASP A 511 -14.78 -3.18 7.65
N SER A 512 -15.27 -2.00 8.01
CA SER A 512 -16.67 -1.61 7.85
C SER A 512 -16.88 -0.94 6.50
N ALA A 513 -18.00 -1.23 5.86
CA ALA A 513 -18.34 -0.66 4.56
C ALA A 513 -19.85 -0.53 4.40
N ARG A 514 -20.27 0.16 3.35
CA ARG A 514 -21.60 0.11 2.77
C ARG A 514 -21.53 -0.02 1.26
N ILE A 515 -22.56 -0.57 0.66
CA ILE A 515 -22.72 -0.65 -0.80
C ILE A 515 -24.02 0.06 -1.15
N ASP A 516 -23.97 0.99 -2.11
CA ASP A 516 -25.18 1.71 -2.53
C ASP A 516 -26.03 0.88 -3.52
N ALA A 517 -27.20 1.40 -3.90
CA ALA A 517 -28.12 0.74 -4.82
C ALA A 517 -27.54 0.54 -6.25
N HIS A 518 -26.44 1.22 -6.58
CA HIS A 518 -25.74 1.10 -7.86
C HIS A 518 -24.49 0.20 -7.76
N GLY A 519 -24.22 -0.39 -6.58
CA GLY A 519 -23.09 -1.28 -6.34
C GLY A 519 -21.78 -0.59 -5.93
N TYR A 520 -21.78 0.74 -5.78
CA TYR A 520 -20.58 1.46 -5.34
C TYR A 520 -20.29 1.19 -3.86
N SER A 521 -19.08 0.73 -3.60
CA SER A 521 -18.60 0.43 -2.26
C SER A 521 -17.97 1.66 -1.62
N THR A 522 -18.35 1.96 -0.39
CA THR A 522 -17.69 2.97 0.46
C THR A 522 -17.12 2.26 1.68
N VAL A 523 -15.79 2.21 1.78
CA VAL A 523 -15.10 1.65 2.95
C VAL A 523 -14.98 2.73 4.01
N LEU A 524 -15.49 2.43 5.21
CA LEU A 524 -15.63 3.38 6.32
C LEU A 524 -14.45 3.33 7.31
N GLY A 525 -13.56 2.34 7.14
CA GLY A 525 -12.40 2.10 7.99
C GLY A 525 -12.48 0.78 8.75
N ARG A 526 -11.54 0.57 9.68
CA ARG A 526 -11.43 -0.67 10.46
C ARG A 526 -12.62 -0.83 11.41
N VAL A 527 -13.10 -2.06 11.54
CA VAL A 527 -14.16 -2.39 12.52
C VAL A 527 -13.73 -2.04 13.95
N ASP A 528 -12.43 -2.17 14.25
CA ASP A 528 -11.83 -1.81 15.54
C ASP A 528 -11.82 -0.29 15.80
N ASP A 529 -11.96 0.52 14.74
CA ASP A 529 -12.01 1.98 14.78
C ASP A 529 -13.44 2.55 14.68
N VAL A 530 -14.48 1.68 14.64
CA VAL A 530 -15.87 2.10 14.73
C VAL A 530 -16.19 2.54 16.17
N LEU A 531 -16.78 3.72 16.30
CA LEU A 531 -17.19 4.29 17.57
C LEU A 531 -18.63 3.88 17.90
N ASN A 532 -18.91 3.63 19.17
CA ASN A 532 -20.26 3.40 19.67
C ASN A 532 -20.69 4.57 20.56
N VAL A 533 -21.26 5.59 19.94
CA VAL A 533 -21.70 6.82 20.62
C VAL A 533 -23.21 6.77 20.80
N ALA A 534 -23.68 6.72 22.06
CA ALA A 534 -25.10 6.68 22.41
C ALA A 534 -25.88 5.57 21.64
N GLY A 535 -25.28 4.39 21.45
CA GLY A 535 -25.90 3.27 20.75
C GLY A 535 -25.77 3.32 19.21
N HIS A 536 -25.23 4.39 18.65
CA HIS A 536 -24.98 4.51 17.22
C HIS A 536 -23.55 4.08 16.87
N ARG A 537 -23.41 3.19 15.89
CA ARG A 537 -22.11 2.79 15.35
C ARG A 537 -21.71 3.75 14.24
N ILE A 538 -20.63 4.51 14.45
CA ILE A 538 -20.16 5.55 13.53
C ILE A 538 -18.72 5.22 13.14
N GLY A 539 -18.43 5.19 11.85
CA GLY A 539 -17.07 5.06 11.35
C GLY A 539 -16.25 6.33 11.62
N THR A 540 -15.04 6.18 12.13
CA THR A 540 -14.13 7.34 12.33
C THR A 540 -13.90 8.11 11.04
N ALA A 541 -13.83 7.41 9.91
CA ALA A 541 -13.63 8.02 8.60
C ALA A 541 -14.79 8.94 8.18
N GLU A 542 -16.04 8.64 8.54
CA GLU A 542 -17.18 9.52 8.25
C GLU A 542 -17.07 10.84 9.02
N ILE A 543 -16.70 10.75 10.31
CA ILE A 543 -16.49 11.94 11.16
C ILE A 543 -15.32 12.77 10.63
N GLU A 544 -14.21 12.10 10.29
CA GLU A 544 -13.00 12.74 9.75
C GLU A 544 -13.28 13.41 8.39
N ALA A 545 -14.09 12.80 7.54
CA ALA A 545 -14.51 13.39 6.27
C ALA A 545 -15.38 14.65 6.49
N ALA A 546 -16.35 14.61 7.40
CA ALA A 546 -17.17 15.77 7.73
C ALA A 546 -16.34 16.92 8.32
N ILE A 547 -15.36 16.62 9.17
CA ILE A 547 -14.44 17.62 9.72
C ILE A 547 -13.51 18.16 8.64
N GLY A 548 -13.00 17.29 7.76
CA GLY A 548 -12.10 17.64 6.65
C GLY A 548 -12.76 18.56 5.61
N SER A 549 -14.10 18.59 5.53
CA SER A 549 -14.82 19.53 4.65
C SER A 549 -14.76 21.00 5.14
N HIS A 550 -14.27 21.24 6.37
CA HIS A 550 -14.10 22.59 6.90
C HIS A 550 -12.83 23.25 6.33
N PRO A 551 -12.92 24.48 5.76
CA PRO A 551 -11.79 25.14 5.05
C PRO A 551 -10.51 25.32 5.90
N ALA A 552 -10.65 25.48 7.22
CA ALA A 552 -9.52 25.65 8.13
C ALA A 552 -8.82 24.34 8.50
N VAL A 553 -9.42 23.18 8.21
CA VAL A 553 -8.90 21.87 8.63
C VAL A 553 -7.96 21.30 7.57
N ALA A 554 -6.77 20.88 7.99
CA ALA A 554 -5.84 20.15 7.14
C ALA A 554 -6.03 18.64 7.28
N GLU A 555 -6.18 18.16 8.52
CA GLU A 555 -6.36 16.73 8.80
C GLU A 555 -7.01 16.55 10.18
N SER A 556 -7.71 15.44 10.36
CA SER A 556 -8.31 15.09 11.65
C SER A 556 -8.21 13.60 11.93
N ALA A 557 -8.29 13.24 13.21
CA ALA A 557 -8.40 11.86 13.68
C ALA A 557 -9.43 11.75 14.79
N ALA A 558 -10.43 10.90 14.59
CA ALA A 558 -11.49 10.65 15.55
C ALA A 558 -11.19 9.39 16.37
N VAL A 559 -11.41 9.46 17.68
CA VAL A 559 -11.27 8.34 18.60
C VAL A 559 -12.37 8.37 19.67
N GLY A 560 -12.68 7.19 20.22
CA GLY A 560 -13.59 7.08 21.36
C GLY A 560 -12.83 7.07 22.68
N ARG A 561 -13.33 7.84 23.64
CA ARG A 561 -12.95 7.75 25.06
C ARG A 561 -14.11 7.09 25.82
N PRO A 562 -13.86 6.17 26.77
CA PRO A 562 -14.93 5.62 27.62
C PRO A 562 -15.75 6.73 28.27
N ASP A 563 -17.06 6.59 28.24
CA ASP A 563 -18.04 7.53 28.83
C ASP A 563 -19.19 6.75 29.48
N ASP A 564 -19.48 7.04 30.73
CA ASP A 564 -20.45 6.29 31.55
C ASP A 564 -21.90 6.43 31.05
N LEU A 565 -22.24 7.52 30.34
CA LEU A 565 -23.58 7.78 29.84
C LEU A 565 -23.77 7.35 28.38
N LYS A 566 -22.76 7.57 27.52
CA LYS A 566 -22.85 7.35 26.08
C LYS A 566 -22.17 6.07 25.63
N GLY A 567 -21.50 5.34 26.54
CA GLY A 567 -20.60 4.25 26.23
C GLY A 567 -19.24 4.75 25.74
N GLN A 568 -19.25 5.65 24.75
CA GLN A 568 -18.05 6.36 24.28
C GLN A 568 -18.36 7.83 24.02
N ALA A 569 -17.47 8.72 24.46
CA ALA A 569 -17.43 10.12 24.06
C ALA A 569 -16.52 10.26 22.84
N LEU A 570 -16.93 11.06 21.88
CA LEU A 570 -16.18 11.34 20.67
C LEU A 570 -15.14 12.43 20.90
N VAL A 571 -13.87 12.07 20.83
CA VAL A 571 -12.74 13.01 20.89
C VAL A 571 -12.10 13.10 19.50
N VAL A 572 -11.85 14.33 19.02
CA VAL A 572 -11.25 14.56 17.72
C VAL A 572 -9.98 15.40 17.86
N PHE A 573 -8.90 14.91 17.27
CA PHE A 573 -7.66 15.64 17.11
C PHE A 573 -7.62 16.27 15.72
N VAL A 574 -7.34 17.58 15.65
CA VAL A 574 -7.41 18.37 14.41
C VAL A 574 -6.11 19.13 14.17
N THR A 575 -5.56 19.02 12.97
CA THR A 575 -4.49 19.89 12.50
C THR A 575 -5.07 20.96 11.56
N LEU A 576 -4.62 22.19 11.70
CA LEU A 576 -5.11 23.31 10.91
C LEU A 576 -4.24 23.59 9.69
N ARG A 577 -4.83 24.16 8.66
CA ARG A 577 -4.10 24.71 7.51
C ARG A 577 -3.31 25.96 7.93
N MET A 578 -2.24 26.26 7.21
CA MET A 578 -1.46 27.48 7.45
C MET A 578 -2.35 28.73 7.36
N GLY A 579 -2.14 29.67 8.30
CA GLY A 579 -2.91 30.92 8.37
C GLY A 579 -4.21 30.83 9.18
N HIS A 580 -4.54 29.67 9.75
CA HIS A 580 -5.68 29.51 10.66
C HIS A 580 -5.22 29.31 12.11
N GLU A 581 -5.93 29.88 13.04
CA GLU A 581 -5.65 29.80 14.48
C GLU A 581 -6.66 28.91 15.22
N ALA A 582 -6.17 28.25 16.25
CA ALA A 582 -6.96 27.41 17.15
C ALA A 582 -7.83 28.28 18.07
N THR A 583 -9.11 28.46 17.73
CA THR A 583 -10.03 29.30 18.51
C THR A 583 -11.23 28.49 19.01
N PRO A 584 -11.88 28.92 20.13
CA PRO A 584 -13.14 28.32 20.57
C PRO A 584 -14.25 28.37 19.51
N ALA A 585 -14.34 29.47 18.75
CA ALA A 585 -15.31 29.63 17.66
C ALA A 585 -15.12 28.57 16.58
N LEU A 586 -13.88 28.30 16.18
CA LEU A 586 -13.56 27.25 15.20
C LEU A 586 -13.95 25.85 15.68
N LYS A 587 -13.83 25.55 16.99
CA LYS A 587 -14.34 24.29 17.57
C LYS A 587 -15.86 24.16 17.38
N ASP A 588 -16.59 25.23 17.58
CA ASP A 588 -18.06 25.23 17.43
C ASP A 588 -18.48 25.12 15.96
N GLU A 589 -17.77 25.77 15.04
CA GLU A 589 -17.97 25.63 13.59
C GLU A 589 -17.74 24.18 13.14
N ILE A 590 -16.67 23.53 13.59
CA ILE A 590 -16.38 22.11 13.31
C ILE A 590 -17.48 21.20 13.89
N ARG A 591 -17.91 21.44 15.13
CA ARG A 591 -19.02 20.68 15.74
C ARG A 591 -20.32 20.81 14.96
N GLU A 592 -20.64 22.02 14.52
CA GLU A 592 -21.84 22.27 13.73
C GLU A 592 -21.76 21.59 12.37
N ARG A 593 -20.60 21.61 11.72
CA ARG A 593 -20.37 20.91 10.46
C ARG A 593 -20.67 19.42 10.58
N VAL A 594 -20.12 18.74 11.59
CA VAL A 594 -20.39 17.33 11.84
C VAL A 594 -21.89 17.09 12.14
N SER A 595 -22.51 18.01 12.89
CA SER A 595 -23.95 17.91 13.20
C SER A 595 -24.83 18.04 11.97
N LEU A 596 -24.44 18.87 11.01
CA LEU A 596 -25.17 19.08 9.74
C LEU A 596 -24.96 17.90 8.77
N GLU A 597 -23.74 17.38 8.65
CA GLU A 597 -23.41 16.35 7.66
C GLU A 597 -23.78 14.94 8.12
N ILE A 598 -23.64 14.62 9.42
CA ILE A 598 -23.90 13.28 9.96
C ILE A 598 -25.10 13.25 10.88
N GLY A 599 -25.24 14.26 11.73
CA GLY A 599 -26.30 14.35 12.72
C GLY A 599 -25.79 14.74 14.11
N LYS A 600 -26.70 15.25 14.96
CA LYS A 600 -26.36 15.74 16.31
C LYS A 600 -25.74 14.67 17.21
N PHE A 601 -26.02 13.40 16.98
CA PHE A 601 -25.48 12.29 17.75
C PHE A 601 -23.99 12.06 17.53
N ALA A 602 -23.47 12.48 16.37
CA ALA A 602 -22.05 12.41 15.99
C ALA A 602 -21.25 13.67 16.36
N ARG A 603 -21.88 14.64 17.03
CA ARG A 603 -21.22 15.89 17.43
C ARG A 603 -20.04 15.59 18.36
N PRO A 604 -18.81 16.04 18.06
CA PRO A 604 -17.65 15.82 18.90
C PRO A 604 -17.85 16.39 20.32
N ASP A 605 -17.64 15.54 21.32
CA ASP A 605 -17.64 15.97 22.73
C ASP A 605 -16.44 16.84 23.01
N GLU A 606 -15.29 16.49 22.43
CA GLU A 606 -14.04 17.18 22.60
C GLU A 606 -13.29 17.35 21.28
N ILE A 607 -12.73 18.55 21.05
CA ILE A 607 -11.84 18.84 19.92
C ILE A 607 -10.54 19.37 20.47
N ARG A 608 -9.43 18.68 20.11
CA ARG A 608 -8.05 19.05 20.46
C ARG A 608 -7.32 19.49 19.21
N PHE A 609 -6.86 20.73 19.17
CA PHE A 609 -5.98 21.18 18.10
C PHE A 609 -4.54 20.72 18.37
N THR A 610 -3.86 20.28 17.32
CA THR A 610 -2.49 19.78 17.41
C THR A 610 -1.71 20.15 16.15
N ASP A 611 -0.39 20.25 16.27
CA ASP A 611 0.49 20.54 15.13
C ASP A 611 0.66 19.32 14.19
N ALA A 612 0.58 18.11 14.74
CA ALA A 612 0.72 16.87 13.98
C ALA A 612 -0.05 15.72 14.66
N LEU A 613 -0.50 14.75 13.85
CA LEU A 613 -1.07 13.49 14.32
C LEU A 613 0.02 12.40 14.40
N PRO A 614 -0.07 11.45 15.37
CA PRO A 614 0.87 10.35 15.45
C PRO A 614 0.61 9.40 14.27
N LYS A 615 1.62 9.26 13.42
CA LYS A 615 1.54 8.44 12.21
C LYS A 615 2.63 7.40 12.17
N THR A 616 2.33 6.31 11.51
CA THR A 616 3.38 5.44 11.01
C THR A 616 4.16 6.17 9.91
N ARG A 617 5.36 5.71 9.63
CA ARG A 617 6.18 6.25 8.53
C ARG A 617 5.55 6.06 7.14
N SER A 618 4.55 5.17 7.02
CA SER A 618 3.69 5.05 5.83
C SER A 618 2.56 6.08 5.78
N GLY A 619 2.46 6.97 6.77
CA GLY A 619 1.44 8.00 6.88
C GLY A 619 0.14 7.57 7.58
N LYS A 620 0.00 6.30 7.96
CA LYS A 620 -1.21 5.81 8.63
C LYS A 620 -1.28 6.34 10.06
N ILE A 621 -2.42 6.95 10.43
CA ILE A 621 -2.66 7.47 11.78
C ILE A 621 -2.70 6.33 12.79
N MET A 622 -1.96 6.47 13.88
CA MET A 622 -1.87 5.49 14.96
C MET A 622 -2.90 5.81 16.04
N ARG A 623 -4.19 5.55 15.73
CA ARG A 623 -5.34 5.88 16.60
C ARG A 623 -5.24 5.28 18.00
N ARG A 624 -4.53 4.15 18.18
CA ARG A 624 -4.34 3.56 19.51
C ARG A 624 -3.71 4.54 20.51
N PHE A 625 -2.69 5.30 20.07
CA PHE A 625 -2.07 6.31 20.94
C PHE A 625 -2.98 7.50 21.22
N LEU A 626 -3.77 7.91 20.23
CA LEU A 626 -4.77 8.94 20.42
C LEU A 626 -5.90 8.49 21.38
N LYS A 627 -6.28 7.20 21.34
CA LYS A 627 -7.22 6.61 22.30
C LYS A 627 -6.68 6.63 23.74
N ASP A 628 -5.39 6.26 23.91
CA ASP A 628 -4.75 6.32 25.23
C ASP A 628 -4.68 7.76 25.75
N ILE A 629 -4.23 8.70 24.91
CA ILE A 629 -4.15 10.15 25.25
C ILE A 629 -5.54 10.70 25.54
N ALA A 630 -6.56 10.41 24.73
CA ALA A 630 -7.93 10.87 24.98
C ALA A 630 -8.51 10.33 26.29
N ALA A 631 -8.07 9.15 26.72
CA ALA A 631 -8.47 8.54 27.99
C ALA A 631 -7.60 8.97 29.19
N GLY A 632 -6.63 9.88 29.00
CA GLY A 632 -5.69 10.30 30.06
C GLY A 632 -4.78 9.18 30.54
N LYS A 633 -4.49 8.17 29.69
CA LYS A 633 -3.65 7.02 30.01
C LYS A 633 -2.24 7.23 29.44
N ALA A 634 -1.26 6.61 30.11
CA ALA A 634 0.07 6.50 29.52
C ALA A 634 -0.01 5.74 28.19
N THR A 635 0.63 6.25 27.16
CA THR A 635 0.69 5.57 25.85
C THR A 635 1.45 4.26 25.99
N THR A 636 0.77 3.16 25.71
CA THR A 636 1.32 1.81 25.80
C THR A 636 1.42 1.16 24.42
N GLY A 637 2.40 0.27 24.24
CA GLY A 637 2.57 -0.51 23.03
C GLY A 637 3.76 -0.10 22.17
N ASP A 638 3.93 -0.80 21.05
CA ASP A 638 5.06 -0.65 20.14
C ASP A 638 5.04 0.70 19.42
N THR A 639 6.01 1.55 19.73
CA THR A 639 6.23 2.87 19.09
C THR A 639 7.23 2.80 17.93
N SER A 640 7.79 1.62 17.63
CA SER A 640 8.86 1.44 16.63
C SER A 640 8.46 1.87 15.20
N THR A 641 7.15 1.92 14.93
CA THR A 641 6.60 2.31 13.64
C THR A 641 6.26 3.80 13.52
N LEU A 642 6.40 4.59 14.61
CA LEU A 642 6.14 6.04 14.59
C LEU A 642 7.14 6.78 13.70
N GLU A 643 6.62 7.71 12.91
CA GLU A 643 7.45 8.62 12.09
C GLU A 643 8.22 9.62 12.97
N ASP A 644 7.54 10.22 13.95
CA ASP A 644 8.10 11.20 14.90
C ASP A 644 7.65 10.87 16.33
N HIS A 645 8.59 10.40 17.14
CA HIS A 645 8.33 10.10 18.55
C HIS A 645 7.99 11.34 19.38
N GLY A 646 8.47 12.54 18.98
CA GLY A 646 8.19 13.80 19.66
C GLY A 646 6.71 14.21 19.60
N VAL A 647 5.94 13.70 18.63
CA VAL A 647 4.50 14.00 18.51
C VAL A 647 3.72 13.50 19.74
N LEU A 648 4.04 12.33 20.26
CA LEU A 648 3.35 11.79 21.45
C LEU A 648 3.60 12.66 22.68
N THR A 649 4.84 13.11 22.88
CA THR A 649 5.19 14.00 24.00
C THR A 649 4.47 15.35 23.90
N ARG A 650 4.40 15.92 22.69
CA ARG A 650 3.67 17.19 22.47
C ARG A 650 2.16 17.04 22.70
N LEU A 651 1.56 15.94 22.25
CA LEU A 651 0.14 15.65 22.46
C LEU A 651 -0.21 15.43 23.94
N GLN A 652 0.67 14.79 24.71
CA GLN A 652 0.49 14.62 26.14
C GLN A 652 0.67 15.94 26.91
N ALA A 653 1.64 16.78 26.50
CA ALA A 653 1.87 18.10 27.12
C ALA A 653 0.75 19.12 26.81
N SER A 654 -0.03 18.94 25.77
CA SER A 654 -1.18 19.81 25.44
C SER A 654 -2.41 19.49 26.28
N ASP A 655 -2.36 18.48 27.14
CA ASP A 655 -3.43 18.10 28.08
C ASP A 655 -3.27 18.76 29.49
N GLU A 656 -2.13 19.40 29.77
CA GLU A 656 -1.87 20.24 30.95
C GLU A 656 -2.15 21.73 30.64
#